data_c43e2fb94cf66615143ad325e0b2b931
#
_entry.id   c43e2fb94cf66615143ad325e0b2b931
#
_cell.length_a   1.000
_cell.length_b   1.000
_cell.length_c   1.000
_cell.angle_alpha   90.00
_cell.angle_beta   90.00
_cell.angle_gamma   90.00
#
_symmetry.space_group_name_H-M   'P 1'
#
loop_
_entity.id
_entity.type
_entity.pdbx_description
1 polymer ?
#
loop_
_entity_poly.entity_id
_entity_poly.type
_entity_poly.pdbx_seq_one_letter_code
_entity_poly.pdbx_strand_id
1 'polypeptide(L)'
;MLKLLTAPETNDRGPRYMERALAAIHQANSQREPITLLYGASDDRVALFVRFADHVEELITSPIAANYPNCSLATVQKDDDVPPGFETWTAELELCPELFPILRHAQFEDLLNGTFADPVSGILRSIRPSDNVRCRIEMHVTPADPRRRRAARKAIRLLDREFFRVHHRLAEFYAEHATRSLGRIPAWFLGVLARRSPHPDRTSLDTSAGRIHDREEHLQAAADKIGGHLFETHIRLIAHARSEDATLALDRLQQMAGAFGAFTQSRLATFRLRRIRKGSRSRASHQGNLLSHEELSTLFHPPTSTVSAEKMRSSEFLELEPPPKFFSGQEPTAVTLGRVLFRSDARLIGIDEDARRRHVYVVGSTGAGKSTLLLNLIHQDMLAGRGLTVMDVHGDLADAILRLVPKHRTNDVIVFEAAAAQVIPFNPLACPDPARIDQVTSGVVSAFKKLYDSWGPRLENLLRYAVFATVEQGGTLHDMLRLLTDKAYRDHVVLRLSDEVVRSFWTNEFASWNVQYRTEAVSSVTNKLMPFLTSRQLRAITTGATKDSLDLRRVMDEQRVLIINLSRGRLGQDNSTLLGSLLLTSIEQAAMTRADIPEHERRDHYLYLDEFQSLVTPSTAIMLSESRKYRLCLTLSHQLTRQLDPDTYHAVIGNCGTLLSFRVGLEDAELLAPALSKHPGQLPPADLCNLPNFTAYTRLLVDGHPSRPFSLRTLAPNPSAFDDARAEIVRRTSLHRYAKTQGAKSVATSTPADQD
;
A
#
# COMPACT_ATOMS: atom_id res chain seq x y z
N MET A 1 -5.94 20.53 18.11
CA MET A 1 -5.49 19.55 17.08
C MET A 1 -5.75 20.08 15.67
N LEU A 2 -4.88 19.82 14.72
CA LEU A 2 -5.08 20.14 13.29
C LEU A 2 -5.09 18.83 12.50
N LYS A 3 -6.15 18.63 11.72
CA LYS A 3 -6.29 17.46 10.83
C LYS A 3 -6.28 17.92 9.38
N LEU A 4 -5.49 17.23 8.56
CA LEU A 4 -5.50 17.36 7.10
C LEU A 4 -6.61 16.46 6.55
N LEU A 5 -7.53 17.06 5.80
CA LEU A 5 -8.62 16.35 5.12
C LEU A 5 -8.25 16.18 3.64
N THR A 6 -8.00 14.96 3.22
CA THR A 6 -7.68 14.63 1.82
C THR A 6 -8.75 13.75 1.21
N ALA A 7 -9.14 14.07 -0.02
CA ALA A 7 -10.08 13.28 -0.81
C ALA A 7 -9.33 12.53 -1.92
N PRO A 8 -9.77 11.32 -2.33
CA PRO A 8 -9.27 10.68 -3.53
C PRO A 8 -9.69 11.48 -4.78
N GLU A 9 -8.92 11.38 -5.86
CA GLU A 9 -9.26 12.04 -7.14
C GLU A 9 -10.61 11.56 -7.72
N THR A 10 -11.02 10.36 -7.33
CA THR A 10 -12.30 9.75 -7.71
C THR A 10 -13.45 10.08 -6.76
N ASN A 11 -13.29 11.08 -5.88
CA ASN A 11 -14.36 11.41 -4.93
C ASN A 11 -15.63 11.88 -5.65
N ASP A 12 -16.70 11.14 -5.49
CA ASP A 12 -18.04 11.42 -6.02
C ASP A 12 -18.98 12.08 -4.98
N ARG A 13 -18.51 12.19 -3.73
CA ARG A 13 -19.31 12.73 -2.63
C ARG A 13 -19.15 14.23 -2.51
N GLY A 14 -20.14 14.94 -3.01
CA GLY A 14 -20.19 16.40 -3.00
C GLY A 14 -20.68 16.99 -1.67
N PRO A 15 -21.06 18.30 -1.67
CA PRO A 15 -21.40 19.06 -0.46
C PRO A 15 -22.60 18.53 0.33
N ARG A 16 -23.53 17.79 -0.29
CA ARG A 16 -24.67 17.18 0.41
C ARG A 16 -24.26 16.23 1.54
N TYR A 17 -23.10 15.59 1.42
CA TYR A 17 -22.56 14.73 2.47
C TYR A 17 -21.95 15.55 3.61
N MET A 18 -21.29 16.69 3.31
CA MET A 18 -20.80 17.63 4.31
C MET A 18 -21.94 18.29 5.06
N GLU A 19 -23.06 18.59 4.40
CA GLU A 19 -24.27 19.09 5.02
C GLU A 19 -24.76 18.19 6.15
N ARG A 20 -24.82 16.86 5.88
CA ARG A 20 -25.19 15.86 6.89
C ARG A 20 -24.18 15.80 8.05
N ALA A 21 -22.90 15.87 7.73
CA ALA A 21 -21.84 15.89 8.75
C ALA A 21 -21.95 17.13 9.64
N LEU A 22 -22.12 18.31 9.05
CA LEU A 22 -22.29 19.56 9.78
C LEU A 22 -23.58 19.60 10.63
N ALA A 23 -24.66 19.00 10.14
CA ALA A 23 -25.91 18.87 10.92
C ALA A 23 -25.67 18.01 12.18
N ALA A 24 -25.01 16.88 12.04
CA ALA A 24 -24.65 16.00 13.17
C ALA A 24 -23.69 16.72 14.16
N ILE A 25 -22.67 17.40 13.67
CA ILE A 25 -21.75 18.19 14.47
C ILE A 25 -22.51 19.30 15.23
N HIS A 26 -23.43 20.01 14.57
CA HIS A 26 -24.21 21.06 15.21
C HIS A 26 -25.05 20.52 16.36
N GLN A 27 -25.69 19.37 16.19
CA GLN A 27 -26.53 18.73 17.23
C GLN A 27 -25.70 18.24 18.41
N ALA A 28 -24.53 17.66 18.15
CA ALA A 28 -23.65 17.11 19.19
C ALA A 28 -22.86 18.19 19.93
N ASN A 29 -22.54 19.33 19.27
CA ASN A 29 -21.76 20.44 19.85
C ASN A 29 -22.61 21.39 20.71
N SER A 30 -23.13 20.87 21.80
CA SER A 30 -23.98 21.64 22.74
C SER A 30 -23.23 22.73 23.51
N GLN A 31 -21.91 22.57 23.69
CA GLN A 31 -21.04 23.53 24.37
C GLN A 31 -20.58 24.65 23.45
N ARG A 32 -20.93 24.61 22.16
CA ARG A 32 -20.56 25.60 21.14
C ARG A 32 -19.03 25.74 20.98
N GLU A 33 -18.30 24.63 21.07
CA GLU A 33 -16.86 24.60 20.85
C GLU A 33 -16.53 25.10 19.42
N PRO A 34 -15.53 25.98 19.28
CA PRO A 34 -15.16 26.53 17.99
C PRO A 34 -14.44 25.50 17.14
N ILE A 35 -14.81 25.46 15.86
CA ILE A 35 -14.18 24.66 14.82
C ILE A 35 -13.63 25.61 13.78
N THR A 36 -12.43 25.37 13.27
CA THR A 36 -11.90 26.12 12.14
C THR A 36 -11.77 25.23 10.91
N LEU A 37 -12.50 25.57 9.86
CA LEU A 37 -12.39 24.94 8.55
C LEU A 37 -11.39 25.78 7.74
N LEU A 38 -10.36 25.12 7.18
CA LEU A 38 -9.27 25.84 6.52
C LEU A 38 -9.05 25.35 5.11
N TYR A 39 -8.79 26.27 4.23
CA TYR A 39 -8.12 26.07 2.96
C TYR A 39 -6.71 26.66 3.05
N GLY A 40 -5.69 25.90 2.71
CA GLY A 40 -4.29 26.31 2.80
C GLY A 40 -3.38 25.49 1.90
N ALA A 41 -2.09 25.49 2.19
CA ALA A 41 -1.11 24.69 1.47
C ALA A 41 -0.41 23.71 2.41
N SER A 42 -0.08 22.52 1.89
CA SER A 42 0.79 21.51 2.50
C SER A 42 1.72 20.98 1.43
N ASP A 43 3.03 21.00 1.67
CA ASP A 43 4.05 20.53 0.70
C ASP A 43 3.86 21.15 -0.70
N ASP A 44 3.66 22.47 -0.77
CA ASP A 44 3.38 23.25 -1.99
C ASP A 44 2.16 22.80 -2.80
N ARG A 45 1.25 22.06 -2.16
CA ARG A 45 -0.05 21.66 -2.73
C ARG A 45 -1.19 22.28 -1.93
N VAL A 46 -2.29 22.60 -2.61
CA VAL A 46 -3.52 23.10 -1.96
C VAL A 46 -4.13 21.96 -1.14
N ALA A 47 -4.52 22.26 0.09
CA ALA A 47 -5.06 21.27 1.02
C ALA A 47 -6.19 21.83 1.89
N LEU A 48 -7.04 20.95 2.38
CA LEU A 48 -8.11 21.23 3.32
C LEU A 48 -7.70 20.78 4.72
N PHE A 49 -8.05 21.58 5.73
CA PHE A 49 -7.76 21.24 7.12
C PHE A 49 -8.97 21.53 7.99
N VAL A 50 -9.06 20.79 9.11
CA VAL A 50 -10.02 21.04 10.17
C VAL A 50 -9.26 21.17 11.48
N ARG A 51 -9.41 22.31 12.18
CA ARG A 51 -8.80 22.58 13.49
C ARG A 51 -9.87 22.61 14.56
N PHE A 52 -9.61 21.96 15.68
CA PHE A 52 -10.50 21.88 16.83
C PHE A 52 -9.72 21.56 18.12
N ALA A 53 -10.36 21.69 19.27
CA ALA A 53 -9.78 21.29 20.55
C ALA A 53 -9.74 19.76 20.68
N ASP A 54 -8.70 19.22 21.32
CA ASP A 54 -8.45 17.78 21.38
C ASP A 54 -9.61 16.96 21.99
N HIS A 55 -10.29 17.52 22.97
CA HIS A 55 -11.41 16.86 23.65
C HIS A 55 -12.68 16.69 22.80
N VAL A 56 -12.78 17.33 21.64
CA VAL A 56 -13.92 17.21 20.71
C VAL A 56 -13.53 16.44 19.42
N GLU A 57 -12.41 15.74 19.40
CA GLU A 57 -11.91 15.05 18.21
C GLU A 57 -12.96 14.10 17.62
N GLU A 58 -13.50 13.18 18.41
CA GLU A 58 -14.49 12.21 17.92
C GLU A 58 -15.78 12.88 17.45
N LEU A 59 -16.22 13.94 18.14
CA LEU A 59 -17.41 14.71 17.79
C LEU A 59 -17.31 15.30 16.38
N ILE A 60 -16.12 15.69 15.96
CA ILE A 60 -15.89 16.32 14.67
C ILE A 60 -15.51 15.30 13.60
N THR A 61 -14.60 14.39 13.92
CA THR A 61 -14.05 13.45 12.92
C THR A 61 -15.01 12.34 12.55
N SER A 62 -15.80 11.80 13.51
CA SER A 62 -16.72 10.69 13.26
C SER A 62 -17.83 11.05 12.25
N PRO A 63 -18.53 12.19 12.33
CA PRO A 63 -19.53 12.57 11.33
C PRO A 63 -18.91 12.80 9.94
N ILE A 64 -17.73 13.42 9.85
CA ILE A 64 -17.03 13.62 8.58
C ILE A 64 -16.68 12.26 7.97
N ALA A 65 -16.06 11.38 8.75
CA ALA A 65 -15.64 10.07 8.30
C ALA A 65 -16.83 9.16 7.90
N ALA A 66 -17.95 9.24 8.58
CA ALA A 66 -19.16 8.48 8.24
C ALA A 66 -19.75 8.91 6.89
N ASN A 67 -19.70 10.21 6.58
CA ASN A 67 -20.22 10.75 5.32
C ASN A 67 -19.19 10.68 4.17
N TYR A 68 -17.89 10.72 4.48
CA TYR A 68 -16.78 10.63 3.52
C TYR A 68 -15.85 9.46 3.90
N PRO A 69 -16.27 8.20 3.76
CA PRO A 69 -15.47 7.04 4.17
C PRO A 69 -14.16 6.90 3.39
N ASN A 70 -14.10 7.42 2.17
CA ASN A 70 -12.93 7.35 1.29
C ASN A 70 -11.96 8.53 1.48
N CYS A 71 -12.31 9.52 2.31
CA CYS A 71 -11.42 10.62 2.64
C CYS A 71 -10.60 10.30 3.88
N SER A 72 -9.33 10.71 3.90
CA SER A 72 -8.48 10.55 5.07
C SER A 72 -8.44 11.82 5.93
N LEU A 73 -8.29 11.63 7.25
CA LEU A 73 -8.14 12.68 8.26
C LEU A 73 -6.84 12.44 9.03
N ALA A 74 -5.72 12.93 8.50
CA ALA A 74 -4.41 12.75 9.09
C ALA A 74 -4.05 13.87 10.08
N THR A 75 -3.46 13.53 11.25
CA THR A 75 -2.96 14.54 12.20
C THR A 75 -1.72 15.22 11.64
N VAL A 76 -1.69 16.55 11.63
CA VAL A 76 -0.55 17.35 11.21
C VAL A 76 0.11 17.92 12.47
N GLN A 77 1.42 17.67 12.63
CA GLN A 77 2.16 18.11 13.81
C GLN A 77 2.52 19.61 13.82
N LYS A 78 2.58 20.22 12.65
CA LYS A 78 2.83 21.67 12.50
C LYS A 78 1.83 22.29 11.54
N ASP A 79 1.22 23.37 11.97
CA ASP A 79 0.70 24.40 11.08
C ASP A 79 1.91 24.95 10.31
N ASP A 80 1.80 25.09 9.00
CA ASP A 80 2.88 25.74 8.23
C ASP A 80 3.09 27.14 8.78
N ASP A 81 4.09 27.25 9.66
CA ASP A 81 4.51 28.54 10.20
C ASP A 81 4.86 29.47 9.05
N VAL A 82 4.50 30.72 9.19
CA VAL A 82 4.86 31.78 8.23
C VAL A 82 6.35 31.66 7.90
N PRO A 83 6.73 31.50 6.62
CA PRO A 83 8.14 31.36 6.28
C PRO A 83 8.96 32.53 6.82
N PRO A 84 10.21 32.30 7.25
CA PRO A 84 11.07 33.34 7.75
C PRO A 84 11.15 34.52 6.76
N GLY A 85 10.94 35.76 7.23
CA GLY A 85 10.99 36.95 6.39
C GLY A 85 9.70 37.29 5.68
N PHE A 86 8.63 36.48 5.85
CA PHE A 86 7.31 36.82 5.32
C PHE A 86 6.51 37.65 6.31
N GLU A 87 5.80 38.63 5.79
CA GLU A 87 4.82 39.43 6.50
C GLU A 87 3.40 38.94 6.22
N THR A 88 2.46 39.29 7.07
CA THR A 88 1.08 38.81 6.96
C THR A 88 0.13 39.95 6.64
N TRP A 89 -0.71 39.74 5.63
CA TRP A 89 -1.85 40.62 5.33
C TRP A 89 -3.14 39.86 5.55
N THR A 90 -4.12 40.49 6.13
CA THR A 90 -5.41 39.87 6.46
C THR A 90 -6.58 40.73 6.03
N ALA A 91 -7.63 40.08 5.59
CA ALA A 91 -8.93 40.66 5.31
C ALA A 91 -10.04 39.75 5.82
N GLU A 92 -11.21 40.34 6.08
CA GLU A 92 -12.39 39.60 6.51
C GLU A 92 -13.49 39.74 5.45
N LEU A 93 -14.25 38.67 5.23
CA LEU A 93 -15.43 38.66 4.39
C LEU A 93 -16.68 38.76 5.26
N GLU A 94 -17.54 39.72 4.89
CA GLU A 94 -18.81 39.99 5.53
C GLU A 94 -19.94 39.67 4.57
N LEU A 95 -20.89 38.84 5.02
CA LEU A 95 -22.11 38.56 4.28
C LEU A 95 -23.16 39.67 4.53
N CYS A 96 -23.63 40.30 3.49
CA CYS A 96 -24.59 41.38 3.55
C CYS A 96 -25.69 41.24 2.49
N PRO A 97 -26.96 41.25 2.88
CA PRO A 97 -27.50 41.02 4.24
C PRO A 97 -27.39 39.54 4.64
N GLU A 98 -26.93 39.26 5.87
CA GLU A 98 -26.75 37.87 6.34
C GLU A 98 -28.06 37.07 6.57
N LEU A 99 -29.19 37.79 6.56
CA LEU A 99 -30.52 37.19 6.77
C LEU A 99 -30.93 36.30 5.59
N PHE A 100 -30.53 36.66 4.39
CA PHE A 100 -30.85 35.93 3.16
C PHE A 100 -29.79 34.87 2.84
N PRO A 101 -30.16 33.80 2.10
CA PRO A 101 -29.21 32.78 1.72
C PRO A 101 -28.28 33.22 0.57
N ILE A 102 -27.07 32.63 0.57
CA ILE A 102 -26.21 32.55 -0.62
C ILE A 102 -26.68 31.43 -1.52
N LEU A 103 -26.07 31.27 -2.71
CA LEU A 103 -26.29 30.10 -3.56
C LEU A 103 -25.87 28.82 -2.81
N ARG A 104 -26.72 27.82 -2.83
CA ARG A 104 -26.54 26.55 -2.17
C ARG A 104 -26.19 25.47 -3.19
N HIS A 105 -25.59 24.36 -2.75
CA HIS A 105 -25.05 23.31 -3.63
C HIS A 105 -26.08 22.81 -4.66
N ALA A 106 -27.37 22.69 -4.32
CA ALA A 106 -28.40 22.25 -5.25
C ALA A 106 -28.57 23.18 -6.48
N GLN A 107 -28.12 24.44 -6.39
CA GLN A 107 -28.18 25.42 -7.49
C GLN A 107 -26.96 25.34 -8.42
N PHE A 108 -25.98 24.48 -8.11
CA PHE A 108 -24.81 24.19 -8.95
C PHE A 108 -24.95 22.85 -9.72
N GLU A 109 -26.08 22.15 -9.54
CA GLU A 109 -26.41 20.95 -10.30
C GLU A 109 -27.06 21.36 -11.63
N ASP A 110 -26.49 20.90 -12.73
CA ASP A 110 -27.16 20.97 -14.04
C ASP A 110 -28.12 19.80 -14.17
N LEU A 111 -29.41 20.08 -13.95
CA LEU A 111 -30.47 19.09 -13.98
C LEU A 111 -30.69 18.48 -15.38
N LEU A 112 -30.25 19.14 -16.46
CA LEU A 112 -30.41 18.65 -17.83
C LEU A 112 -29.33 17.63 -18.19
N ASN A 113 -28.09 17.87 -17.74
CA ASN A 113 -26.95 17.02 -18.08
C ASN A 113 -26.53 16.08 -16.92
N GLY A 114 -27.16 16.19 -15.75
CA GLY A 114 -26.79 15.42 -14.56
C GLY A 114 -25.36 15.69 -14.07
N THR A 115 -24.80 16.85 -14.41
CA THR A 115 -23.42 17.23 -14.03
C THR A 115 -23.45 18.21 -12.86
N PHE A 116 -22.50 18.04 -11.95
CA PHE A 116 -22.30 18.93 -10.81
C PHE A 116 -21.05 19.80 -11.05
N ALA A 117 -21.26 21.11 -11.11
CA ALA A 117 -20.16 22.06 -11.16
C ALA A 117 -19.73 22.41 -9.74
N ASP A 118 -18.65 21.80 -9.27
CA ASP A 118 -18.20 21.98 -7.88
C ASP A 118 -17.76 23.42 -7.61
N PRO A 119 -18.49 24.17 -6.75
CA PRO A 119 -18.28 25.60 -6.55
C PRO A 119 -16.97 25.93 -5.82
N VAL A 120 -16.35 24.98 -5.09
CA VAL A 120 -15.07 25.23 -4.39
C VAL A 120 -13.89 25.32 -5.33
N SER A 121 -14.05 24.95 -6.62
CA SER A 121 -12.99 25.09 -7.63
C SER A 121 -12.40 26.49 -7.70
N GLY A 122 -13.24 27.52 -7.61
CA GLY A 122 -12.80 28.93 -7.60
C GLY A 122 -11.97 29.27 -6.36
N ILE A 123 -12.39 28.80 -5.20
CA ILE A 123 -11.68 28.99 -3.92
C ILE A 123 -10.29 28.32 -3.99
N LEU A 124 -10.24 27.06 -4.40
CA LEU A 124 -9.00 26.28 -4.48
C LEU A 124 -7.99 26.90 -5.45
N ARG A 125 -8.44 27.40 -6.59
CA ARG A 125 -7.58 28.12 -7.54
C ARG A 125 -7.03 29.45 -6.98
N SER A 126 -7.80 30.17 -6.18
CA SER A 126 -7.41 31.47 -5.62
C SER A 126 -6.29 31.39 -4.59
N ILE A 127 -6.16 30.21 -3.91
CA ILE A 127 -5.15 29.97 -2.86
C ILE A 127 -3.92 29.21 -3.35
N ARG A 128 -3.79 29.00 -4.67
CA ARG A 128 -2.66 28.24 -5.25
C ARG A 128 -1.33 28.78 -4.73
N PRO A 129 -0.48 27.93 -4.11
CA PRO A 129 0.79 28.35 -3.58
C PRO A 129 1.76 28.81 -4.69
N SER A 130 2.54 29.83 -4.39
CA SER A 130 3.65 30.30 -5.22
C SER A 130 4.85 30.60 -4.32
N ASP A 131 6.03 30.71 -4.91
CA ASP A 131 7.27 30.94 -4.14
C ASP A 131 7.25 32.28 -3.38
N ASN A 132 6.51 33.27 -3.90
CA ASN A 132 6.47 34.61 -3.37
C ASN A 132 5.30 34.88 -2.44
N VAL A 133 4.17 34.13 -2.57
CA VAL A 133 2.97 34.38 -1.76
C VAL A 133 2.34 33.02 -1.36
N ARG A 134 2.03 32.92 -0.07
CA ARG A 134 1.25 31.83 0.50
C ARG A 134 -0.10 32.32 0.99
N CYS A 135 -1.15 31.68 0.55
CA CYS A 135 -2.52 32.06 0.84
C CYS A 135 -3.23 31.04 1.72
N ARG A 136 -4.13 31.54 2.59
CA ARG A 136 -4.95 30.73 3.48
C ARG A 136 -6.33 31.37 3.63
N ILE A 137 -7.36 30.54 3.70
CA ILE A 137 -8.72 30.96 4.05
C ILE A 137 -9.13 30.22 5.31
N GLU A 138 -9.46 30.94 6.37
CA GLU A 138 -9.92 30.37 7.63
C GLU A 138 -11.40 30.72 7.84
N MET A 139 -12.21 29.73 8.12
CA MET A 139 -13.60 29.86 8.52
C MET A 139 -13.74 29.37 9.95
N HIS A 140 -13.80 30.30 10.91
CA HIS A 140 -14.04 29.98 12.31
C HIS A 140 -15.55 29.82 12.53
N VAL A 141 -15.97 28.62 12.87
CA VAL A 141 -17.36 28.20 12.88
C VAL A 141 -17.77 27.81 14.30
N THR A 142 -18.87 28.37 14.78
CA THR A 142 -19.51 27.98 16.05
C THR A 142 -21.01 27.84 15.87
N PRO A 143 -21.72 26.91 16.55
CA PRO A 143 -23.19 26.90 16.52
C PRO A 143 -23.76 28.27 16.94
N ALA A 144 -24.74 28.77 16.21
CA ALA A 144 -25.28 30.11 16.43
C ALA A 144 -25.93 30.31 17.80
N ASP A 145 -25.79 31.49 18.39
CA ASP A 145 -26.45 31.84 19.66
C ASP A 145 -27.97 31.77 19.49
N PRO A 146 -28.69 31.09 20.37
CA PRO A 146 -30.17 31.04 20.36
C PRO A 146 -30.83 32.40 20.39
N ARG A 147 -30.17 33.40 20.97
CA ARG A 147 -30.64 34.79 20.98
C ARG A 147 -30.59 35.39 19.57
N ARG A 148 -29.52 35.13 18.85
CA ARG A 148 -29.31 35.60 17.46
C ARG A 148 -30.30 34.95 16.50
N ARG A 149 -30.53 33.63 16.65
CA ARG A 149 -31.57 32.90 15.90
C ARG A 149 -32.96 33.50 16.15
N ARG A 150 -33.29 33.83 17.40
CA ARG A 150 -34.57 34.51 17.73
C ARG A 150 -34.66 35.90 17.12
N ALA A 151 -33.60 36.69 17.13
CA ALA A 151 -33.53 37.98 16.49
C ALA A 151 -33.76 37.89 14.98
N ALA A 152 -33.12 36.91 14.28
CA ALA A 152 -33.29 36.66 12.87
C ALA A 152 -34.76 36.26 12.52
N ARG A 153 -35.37 35.37 13.29
CA ARG A 153 -36.80 35.03 13.12
C ARG A 153 -37.72 36.21 13.30
N LYS A 154 -37.43 37.04 14.30
CA LYS A 154 -38.19 38.32 14.52
C LYS A 154 -38.00 39.27 13.35
N ALA A 155 -36.81 39.37 12.79
CA ALA A 155 -36.51 40.23 11.65
C ALA A 155 -37.33 39.83 10.41
N ILE A 156 -37.38 38.51 10.08
CA ILE A 156 -38.19 38.01 8.95
C ILE A 156 -39.67 38.38 9.14
N ARG A 157 -40.24 38.13 10.32
CA ARG A 157 -41.64 38.47 10.63
C ARG A 157 -41.93 39.98 10.53
N LEU A 158 -40.95 40.82 10.85
CA LEU A 158 -41.09 42.25 10.70
C LEU A 158 -40.98 42.69 9.24
N LEU A 159 -40.05 42.11 8.48
CA LEU A 159 -39.90 42.40 7.05
C LEU A 159 -41.15 41.98 6.25
N ASP A 160 -41.93 41.03 6.68
CA ASP A 160 -43.16 40.58 6.06
C ASP A 160 -44.36 41.55 6.27
N ARG A 161 -44.25 42.49 7.22
CA ARG A 161 -45.33 43.46 7.48
C ARG A 161 -45.50 44.46 6.35
N GLU A 162 -46.75 44.94 6.15
CA GLU A 162 -47.16 45.92 5.11
C GLU A 162 -46.25 47.18 5.12
N PHE A 163 -45.83 47.63 6.27
CA PHE A 163 -44.98 48.78 6.40
C PHE A 163 -43.70 48.67 5.56
N PHE A 164 -43.02 47.55 5.57
CA PHE A 164 -41.79 47.30 4.79
C PHE A 164 -42.08 46.95 3.33
N ARG A 165 -43.35 46.62 2.98
CA ARG A 165 -43.77 46.48 1.60
C ARG A 165 -43.76 47.81 0.84
N VAL A 166 -44.00 48.93 1.56
CA VAL A 166 -44.03 50.28 0.98
C VAL A 166 -42.70 50.98 1.04
N HIS A 167 -41.86 50.68 2.03
CA HIS A 167 -40.59 51.35 2.29
C HIS A 167 -39.39 50.46 1.98
N HIS A 168 -39.10 50.19 0.73
CA HIS A 168 -38.09 49.24 0.28
C HIS A 168 -36.65 49.57 0.82
N ARG A 169 -36.20 50.82 0.76
CA ARG A 169 -34.89 51.22 1.29
C ARG A 169 -34.73 50.96 2.79
N LEU A 170 -35.80 51.17 3.56
CA LEU A 170 -35.82 50.85 4.98
C LEU A 170 -35.82 49.34 5.23
N ALA A 171 -36.46 48.60 4.40
CA ALA A 171 -36.45 47.11 4.45
C ALA A 171 -35.04 46.56 4.20
N GLU A 172 -34.34 47.07 3.18
CA GLU A 172 -32.95 46.71 2.87
C GLU A 172 -32.01 47.09 4.03
N PHE A 173 -32.08 48.32 4.49
CA PHE A 173 -31.29 48.76 5.64
C PHE A 173 -31.56 47.96 6.89
N TYR A 174 -32.83 47.64 7.16
CA TYR A 174 -33.19 46.81 8.30
C TYR A 174 -32.72 45.36 8.14
N ALA A 175 -32.85 44.76 6.96
CA ALA A 175 -32.35 43.43 6.68
C ALA A 175 -30.82 43.30 6.88
N GLU A 176 -30.09 44.37 6.50
CA GLU A 176 -28.63 44.40 6.64
C GLU A 176 -28.14 44.48 8.11
N HIS A 177 -28.93 45.11 9.00
CA HIS A 177 -28.49 45.42 10.37
C HIS A 177 -29.29 44.70 11.48
N ALA A 178 -30.44 44.10 11.17
CA ALA A 178 -31.38 43.55 12.15
C ALA A 178 -30.83 42.47 13.05
N THR A 179 -29.90 41.65 12.56
CA THR A 179 -29.30 40.55 13.30
C THR A 179 -28.06 40.94 14.09
N ARG A 180 -27.48 42.13 13.80
CA ARG A 180 -26.23 42.61 14.41
C ARG A 180 -26.45 43.68 15.50
N SER A 181 -26.90 44.83 15.12
CA SER A 181 -27.00 45.99 16.04
C SER A 181 -28.44 46.44 16.30
N LEU A 182 -29.31 46.34 15.31
CA LEU A 182 -30.67 46.85 15.35
C LEU A 182 -31.72 45.87 15.89
N GLY A 183 -31.37 44.63 16.17
CA GLY A 183 -32.31 43.63 16.74
C GLY A 183 -32.90 43.99 18.10
N ARG A 184 -32.35 45.04 18.77
CA ARG A 184 -32.86 45.61 20.00
C ARG A 184 -33.79 46.83 19.80
N ILE A 185 -33.87 47.37 18.59
CA ILE A 185 -34.71 48.53 18.30
C ILE A 185 -36.17 48.09 18.21
N PRO A 186 -37.08 48.69 19.01
CA PRO A 186 -38.49 48.33 18.92
C PRO A 186 -39.08 48.74 17.56
N ALA A 187 -40.00 47.95 17.02
CA ALA A 187 -40.64 48.20 15.72
C ALA A 187 -41.34 49.57 15.64
N TRP A 188 -41.82 50.12 16.78
CA TRP A 188 -42.44 51.44 16.83
C TRP A 188 -41.43 52.59 16.53
N PHE A 189 -40.17 52.43 16.88
CA PHE A 189 -39.11 53.41 16.60
C PHE A 189 -38.79 53.49 15.10
N LEU A 190 -38.83 52.37 14.41
CA LEU A 190 -38.71 52.31 12.96
C LEU A 190 -39.91 52.97 12.28
N GLY A 191 -41.11 52.86 12.87
CA GLY A 191 -42.31 53.60 12.42
C GLY A 191 -42.20 55.12 12.61
N VAL A 192 -41.49 55.59 13.65
CA VAL A 192 -41.24 57.03 13.87
C VAL A 192 -40.20 57.56 12.86
N LEU A 193 -39.19 56.77 12.52
CA LEU A 193 -38.21 57.11 11.48
C LEU A 193 -38.86 57.21 10.11
N ALA A 194 -39.80 56.29 9.78
CA ALA A 194 -40.52 56.31 8.52
C ALA A 194 -41.46 57.53 8.36
N ARG A 195 -42.07 58.01 9.45
CA ARG A 195 -42.91 59.24 9.42
C ARG A 195 -42.12 60.53 9.13
N ARG A 196 -40.80 60.50 9.27
CA ARG A 196 -39.87 61.60 8.97
C ARG A 196 -39.26 61.52 7.56
N SER A 197 -39.49 60.46 6.79
CA SER A 197 -39.02 60.35 5.39
C SER A 197 -40.11 60.88 4.46
N PRO A 198 -39.86 62.01 3.74
CA PRO A 198 -40.85 62.52 2.77
C PRO A 198 -40.82 61.62 1.52
N HIS A 199 -41.99 61.18 1.15
CA HIS A 199 -42.44 60.45 -0.05
C HIS A 199 -42.19 58.95 -0.11
N PRO A 200 -43.22 58.13 -0.37
CA PRO A 200 -43.08 56.80 -0.88
C PRO A 200 -42.44 56.85 -2.27
N ASP A 201 -41.50 55.97 -2.52
CA ASP A 201 -40.91 55.82 -3.86
C ASP A 201 -41.97 55.51 -4.89
N ARG A 202 -42.49 56.57 -5.58
CA ARG A 202 -43.35 56.45 -6.74
C ARG A 202 -42.54 55.98 -7.94
N THR A 203 -42.28 54.72 -8.04
CA THR A 203 -41.74 54.07 -9.25
C THR A 203 -42.88 53.36 -9.98
N SER A 204 -42.90 53.59 -11.26
CA SER A 204 -43.87 53.17 -12.28
C SER A 204 -44.61 51.86 -12.05
N LEU A 205 -45.88 51.86 -12.42
CA LEU A 205 -46.93 50.83 -12.27
C LEU A 205 -46.56 49.42 -12.85
N ASP A 206 -45.57 49.30 -13.72
CA ASP A 206 -45.26 48.07 -14.44
C ASP A 206 -44.37 47.07 -13.70
N THR A 207 -43.80 47.41 -12.55
CA THR A 207 -42.87 46.55 -11.80
C THR A 207 -43.39 46.03 -10.47
N SER A 208 -44.64 46.39 -10.10
CA SER A 208 -45.14 46.11 -8.75
C SER A 208 -45.49 44.65 -8.49
N ALA A 209 -46.10 43.95 -9.45
CA ALA A 209 -46.52 42.56 -9.28
C ALA A 209 -45.31 41.59 -9.24
N GLY A 210 -44.35 41.76 -10.14
CA GLY A 210 -43.12 40.94 -10.14
C GLY A 210 -42.26 41.15 -8.89
N ARG A 211 -42.14 42.39 -8.37
CA ARG A 211 -41.44 42.69 -7.13
C ARG A 211 -42.08 42.16 -5.86
N ILE A 212 -43.41 42.04 -5.85
CA ILE A 212 -44.12 41.46 -4.71
C ILE A 212 -43.87 39.92 -4.70
N HIS A 213 -43.94 39.29 -5.85
CA HIS A 213 -43.68 37.84 -5.96
C HIS A 213 -42.23 37.50 -5.64
N ASP A 214 -41.27 38.20 -6.22
CA ASP A 214 -39.84 38.05 -5.87
C ASP A 214 -39.59 38.17 -4.36
N ARG A 215 -40.31 39.09 -3.70
CA ARG A 215 -40.15 39.32 -2.26
C ARG A 215 -40.68 38.20 -1.40
N GLU A 216 -41.81 37.60 -1.75
CA GLU A 216 -42.37 36.43 -1.03
C GLU A 216 -41.41 35.25 -1.12
N GLU A 217 -40.88 34.99 -2.31
CA GLU A 217 -39.82 33.97 -2.51
C GLU A 217 -38.55 34.28 -1.67
N HIS A 218 -38.10 35.54 -1.61
CA HIS A 218 -36.92 35.93 -0.82
C HIS A 218 -37.17 35.73 0.68
N LEU A 219 -38.34 36.08 1.20
CA LEU A 219 -38.70 35.91 2.61
C LEU A 219 -38.85 34.42 2.96
N GLN A 220 -39.39 33.62 2.04
CA GLN A 220 -39.45 32.19 2.21
C GLN A 220 -38.05 31.58 2.25
N ALA A 221 -37.15 31.95 1.33
CA ALA A 221 -35.75 31.51 1.32
C ALA A 221 -35.01 31.88 2.62
N ALA A 222 -35.28 33.08 3.17
CA ALA A 222 -34.75 33.49 4.46
C ALA A 222 -35.33 32.68 5.62
N ALA A 223 -36.62 32.36 5.58
CA ALA A 223 -37.26 31.53 6.59
C ALA A 223 -36.71 30.10 6.60
N ASP A 224 -36.48 29.51 5.43
CA ASP A 224 -35.86 28.20 5.27
C ASP A 224 -34.43 28.18 5.82
N LYS A 225 -33.62 29.18 5.50
CA LYS A 225 -32.29 29.34 6.07
C LYS A 225 -32.29 29.36 7.59
N ILE A 226 -33.17 30.19 8.20
CA ILE A 226 -33.23 30.36 9.67
C ILE A 226 -33.94 29.15 10.35
N GLY A 227 -34.71 28.39 9.60
CA GLY A 227 -35.31 27.12 10.05
C GLY A 227 -34.29 26.03 10.33
N GLY A 228 -33.22 25.98 9.54
CA GLY A 228 -32.15 24.97 9.62
C GLY A 228 -31.20 25.11 10.80
N HIS A 229 -30.11 24.33 10.77
CA HIS A 229 -28.99 24.44 11.70
C HIS A 229 -28.13 25.63 11.31
N LEU A 230 -27.98 26.59 12.23
CA LEU A 230 -27.25 27.83 11.99
C LEU A 230 -25.91 27.87 12.71
N PHE A 231 -24.94 28.41 12.02
CA PHE A 231 -23.59 28.67 12.51
C PHE A 231 -23.25 30.17 12.44
N GLU A 232 -22.50 30.64 13.40
CA GLU A 232 -21.78 31.90 13.33
C GLU A 232 -20.41 31.64 12.75
N THR A 233 -20.09 32.24 11.60
CA THR A 233 -18.89 31.96 10.83
C THR A 233 -18.11 33.21 10.56
N HIS A 234 -16.84 33.29 11.01
CA HIS A 234 -15.91 34.34 10.66
C HIS A 234 -15.03 33.87 9.52
N ILE A 235 -15.13 34.49 8.36
CA ILE A 235 -14.33 34.15 7.18
C ILE A 235 -13.17 35.10 7.08
N ARG A 236 -11.97 34.60 7.19
CA ARG A 236 -10.72 35.34 7.19
C ARG A 236 -9.85 34.93 6.02
N LEU A 237 -9.42 35.87 5.23
CA LEU A 237 -8.48 35.71 4.15
C LEU A 237 -7.10 36.14 4.64
N ILE A 238 -6.08 35.36 4.38
CA ILE A 238 -4.71 35.57 4.85
C ILE A 238 -3.77 35.39 3.68
N ALA A 239 -2.86 36.32 3.48
CA ALA A 239 -1.77 36.24 2.54
C ALA A 239 -0.45 36.52 3.25
N HIS A 240 0.52 35.66 3.06
CA HIS A 240 1.89 35.78 3.55
C HIS A 240 2.80 36.04 2.35
N ALA A 241 3.60 37.13 2.40
CA ALA A 241 4.55 37.47 1.35
C ALA A 241 5.74 38.23 1.95
N ARG A 242 6.81 38.41 1.19
CA ARG A 242 7.88 39.32 1.58
C ARG A 242 7.42 40.79 1.49
N SER A 243 8.07 41.71 2.18
CA SER A 243 7.74 43.12 2.12
C SER A 243 7.78 43.72 0.69
N GLU A 244 8.69 43.23 -0.14
CA GLU A 244 8.82 43.58 -1.55
C GLU A 244 7.64 43.13 -2.43
N ASP A 245 6.97 42.03 -2.03
CA ASP A 245 5.83 41.44 -2.72
C ASP A 245 4.47 41.86 -2.11
N ALA A 246 4.42 42.94 -1.35
CA ALA A 246 3.21 43.40 -0.68
C ALA A 246 2.02 43.64 -1.64
N THR A 247 2.28 44.19 -2.82
CA THR A 247 1.25 44.39 -3.86
C THR A 247 0.65 43.07 -4.33
N LEU A 248 1.48 42.05 -4.53
CA LEU A 248 1.04 40.73 -4.92
C LEU A 248 0.18 40.08 -3.82
N ALA A 249 0.53 40.27 -2.54
CA ALA A 249 -0.28 39.80 -1.42
C ALA A 249 -1.66 40.44 -1.40
N LEU A 250 -1.74 41.76 -1.69
CA LEU A 250 -3.01 42.51 -1.75
C LEU A 250 -3.88 42.01 -2.92
N ASP A 251 -3.28 41.81 -4.09
CA ASP A 251 -3.98 41.28 -5.28
C ASP A 251 -4.51 39.86 -5.00
N ARG A 252 -3.75 39.02 -4.31
CA ARG A 252 -4.19 37.67 -3.92
C ARG A 252 -5.39 37.74 -2.96
N LEU A 253 -5.39 38.64 -1.98
CA LEU A 253 -6.54 38.83 -1.10
C LEU A 253 -7.80 39.24 -1.86
N GLN A 254 -7.67 40.08 -2.89
CA GLN A 254 -8.79 40.45 -3.76
C GLN A 254 -9.25 39.27 -4.62
N GLN A 255 -8.34 38.49 -5.17
CA GLN A 255 -8.67 37.27 -5.93
C GLN A 255 -9.42 36.26 -5.07
N MET A 256 -8.94 35.99 -3.83
CA MET A 256 -9.64 35.14 -2.87
C MET A 256 -11.05 35.66 -2.57
N ALA A 257 -11.21 36.94 -2.33
CA ALA A 257 -12.53 37.57 -2.12
C ALA A 257 -13.43 37.42 -3.35
N GLY A 258 -12.87 37.60 -4.55
CA GLY A 258 -13.56 37.40 -5.82
C GLY A 258 -14.07 35.99 -6.03
N ALA A 259 -13.35 34.95 -5.53
CA ALA A 259 -13.79 33.58 -5.61
C ALA A 259 -15.12 33.31 -4.87
N PHE A 260 -15.38 34.04 -3.79
CA PHE A 260 -16.66 33.98 -3.09
C PHE A 260 -17.80 34.65 -3.86
N GLY A 261 -17.50 35.41 -4.92
CA GLY A 261 -18.53 35.95 -5.84
C GLY A 261 -19.39 34.88 -6.50
N ALA A 262 -18.85 33.67 -6.73
CA ALA A 262 -19.60 32.54 -7.28
C ALA A 262 -20.79 32.10 -6.39
N PHE A 263 -20.74 32.39 -5.10
CA PHE A 263 -21.80 32.05 -4.13
C PHE A 263 -22.81 33.19 -3.93
N THR A 264 -22.55 34.31 -4.57
CA THR A 264 -23.38 35.50 -4.42
C THR A 264 -24.69 35.35 -5.18
N GLN A 265 -25.79 35.64 -4.51
CA GLN A 265 -27.08 35.86 -5.13
C GLN A 265 -27.38 37.36 -5.18
N SER A 266 -27.19 37.97 -6.34
CA SER A 266 -27.10 39.44 -6.52
C SER A 266 -28.26 40.24 -5.93
N ARG A 267 -29.45 39.65 -5.80
CA ARG A 267 -30.63 40.27 -5.20
C ARG A 267 -30.87 39.91 -3.73
N LEU A 268 -30.13 38.97 -3.16
CA LEU A 268 -30.35 38.47 -1.81
C LEU A 268 -29.15 38.72 -0.89
N ALA A 269 -28.03 38.06 -1.09
CA ALA A 269 -26.88 38.13 -0.21
C ALA A 269 -25.56 38.13 -1.00
N THR A 270 -24.64 39.00 -0.59
CA THR A 270 -23.33 39.18 -1.23
C THR A 270 -22.22 39.16 -0.19
N PHE A 271 -21.07 38.59 -0.54
CA PHE A 271 -19.87 38.73 0.26
C PHE A 271 -19.18 40.08 -0.06
N ARG A 272 -18.89 40.85 0.98
CA ARG A 272 -18.17 42.14 0.89
C ARG A 272 -16.82 42.03 1.58
N LEU A 273 -15.74 42.42 0.88
CA LEU A 273 -14.40 42.46 1.45
C LEU A 273 -14.29 43.68 2.40
N ARG A 274 -13.93 43.41 3.65
CA ARG A 274 -13.58 44.48 4.60
C ARG A 274 -12.15 44.96 4.36
N ARG A 275 -11.82 46.10 5.01
CA ARG A 275 -10.52 46.75 4.89
C ARG A 275 -9.38 45.76 5.16
N ILE A 276 -8.43 45.64 4.23
CA ILE A 276 -7.22 44.88 4.36
C ILE A 276 -6.31 45.52 5.42
N ARG A 277 -5.69 44.70 6.26
CA ARG A 277 -4.79 45.08 7.34
C ARG A 277 -3.49 44.32 7.27
N LYS A 278 -2.38 44.98 7.61
CA LYS A 278 -1.10 44.34 7.86
C LYS A 278 -1.07 43.77 9.29
N GLY A 279 -0.65 42.54 9.46
CA GLY A 279 -0.55 41.84 10.74
C GLY A 279 -1.61 40.77 10.97
N SER A 280 -1.34 39.84 11.88
CA SER A 280 -2.18 38.64 12.14
C SER A 280 -3.30 38.91 13.18
N ARG A 281 -3.26 39.98 13.94
CA ARG A 281 -4.24 40.28 15.00
C ARG A 281 -5.57 40.74 14.43
N SER A 282 -6.56 39.82 14.41
CA SER A 282 -7.97 40.25 14.36
C SER A 282 -8.40 40.65 15.76
N ARG A 283 -8.90 41.87 15.93
CA ARG A 283 -9.76 42.16 17.08
C ARG A 283 -11.09 41.52 16.78
N ALA A 284 -11.39 40.40 17.46
CA ALA A 284 -12.70 39.73 17.43
C ALA A 284 -13.82 40.63 18.00
N SER A 285 -14.04 41.79 17.38
CA SER A 285 -15.02 42.78 17.86
C SER A 285 -16.34 42.72 17.07
N HIS A 286 -16.44 41.85 16.07
CA HIS A 286 -17.64 41.75 15.23
C HIS A 286 -18.25 40.36 15.32
N GLN A 287 -19.58 40.31 15.35
CA GLN A 287 -20.34 39.06 15.26
C GLN A 287 -20.06 38.41 13.90
N GLY A 288 -19.82 37.07 13.88
CA GLY A 288 -19.61 36.29 12.65
C GLY A 288 -20.82 36.32 11.72
N ASN A 289 -20.64 35.93 10.47
CA ASN A 289 -21.73 35.81 9.50
C ASN A 289 -22.67 34.66 9.93
N LEU A 290 -23.97 34.83 9.75
CA LEU A 290 -24.94 33.79 10.01
C LEU A 290 -25.10 32.91 8.77
N LEU A 291 -24.62 31.67 8.81
CA LEU A 291 -24.72 30.69 7.73
C LEU A 291 -25.50 29.45 8.18
N SER A 292 -26.29 28.86 7.29
CA SER A 292 -26.87 27.54 7.52
C SER A 292 -25.86 26.45 7.26
N HIS A 293 -26.14 25.24 7.77
CA HIS A 293 -25.29 24.05 7.50
C HIS A 293 -25.18 23.74 5.99
N GLU A 294 -26.24 24.01 5.22
CA GLU A 294 -26.30 23.85 3.78
C GLU A 294 -25.41 24.89 3.05
N GLU A 295 -25.41 26.15 3.49
CA GLU A 295 -24.54 27.19 2.96
C GLU A 295 -23.07 26.90 3.31
N LEU A 296 -22.81 26.49 4.57
CA LEU A 296 -21.46 26.17 5.03
C LEU A 296 -20.89 24.95 4.31
N SER A 297 -21.70 23.92 4.06
CA SER A 297 -21.28 22.74 3.28
C SER A 297 -20.96 23.10 1.82
N THR A 298 -21.67 24.06 1.25
CA THR A 298 -21.39 24.58 -0.10
C THR A 298 -20.07 25.30 -0.15
N LEU A 299 -19.70 26.05 0.91
CA LEU A 299 -18.44 26.79 1.03
C LEU A 299 -17.26 25.90 1.41
N PHE A 300 -17.49 24.78 2.07
CA PHE A 300 -16.44 23.87 2.53
C PHE A 300 -16.88 22.41 2.50
N HIS A 301 -16.26 21.63 1.64
CA HIS A 301 -16.40 20.16 1.55
C HIS A 301 -15.17 19.57 0.85
N PRO A 302 -14.91 18.25 1.00
CA PRO A 302 -13.93 17.56 0.19
C PRO A 302 -14.28 17.70 -1.29
N PRO A 303 -13.34 18.14 -2.14
CA PRO A 303 -13.62 18.40 -3.54
C PRO A 303 -14.00 17.11 -4.29
N THR A 304 -14.90 17.26 -5.24
CA THR A 304 -15.34 16.16 -6.10
C THR A 304 -14.38 15.94 -7.27
N SER A 305 -14.52 14.82 -7.97
CA SER A 305 -13.74 14.48 -9.17
C SER A 305 -13.87 15.50 -10.30
N THR A 306 -14.89 16.39 -10.26
CA THR A 306 -15.08 17.46 -11.23
C THR A 306 -14.19 18.69 -10.99
N VAL A 307 -13.51 18.77 -9.83
CA VAL A 307 -12.61 19.86 -9.48
C VAL A 307 -11.28 19.68 -10.20
N SER A 308 -11.00 20.54 -11.15
CA SER A 308 -9.68 20.65 -11.78
C SER A 308 -8.87 21.76 -11.10
N ALA A 309 -8.21 21.44 -10.01
CA ALA A 309 -7.25 22.34 -9.34
C ALA A 309 -5.84 21.77 -9.51
N GLU A 310 -4.98 22.49 -10.24
CA GLU A 310 -3.56 22.16 -10.31
C GLU A 310 -2.94 22.20 -8.90
N LYS A 311 -2.04 21.25 -8.62
CA LYS A 311 -1.36 21.13 -7.33
C LYS A 311 -2.31 20.90 -6.14
N MET A 312 -3.42 20.20 -6.33
CA MET A 312 -4.23 19.79 -5.21
C MET A 312 -3.65 18.56 -4.53
N ARG A 313 -3.70 18.53 -3.21
CA ARG A 313 -3.33 17.34 -2.44
C ARG A 313 -4.52 16.38 -2.40
N SER A 314 -4.47 15.34 -3.22
CA SER A 314 -5.40 14.23 -3.20
C SER A 314 -4.83 13.03 -2.45
N SER A 315 -5.68 12.12 -2.01
CA SER A 315 -5.25 10.80 -1.57
C SER A 315 -4.94 9.97 -2.82
N GLU A 316 -3.69 9.54 -2.94
CA GLU A 316 -3.22 8.76 -4.10
C GLU A 316 -3.85 7.35 -4.13
N PHE A 317 -4.36 6.86 -3.02
CA PHE A 317 -4.97 5.54 -2.86
C PHE A 317 -5.99 5.53 -1.72
N LEU A 318 -6.86 4.53 -1.72
CA LEU A 318 -7.89 4.33 -0.70
C LEU A 318 -7.29 3.74 0.58
N GLU A 319 -7.42 4.43 1.72
CA GLU A 319 -7.07 3.86 3.02
C GLU A 319 -8.20 2.92 3.49
N LEU A 320 -7.86 1.66 3.73
CA LEU A 320 -8.80 0.62 4.14
C LEU A 320 -8.61 0.21 5.60
N GLU A 321 -9.75 0.02 6.27
CA GLU A 321 -9.80 -0.31 7.71
C GLU A 321 -9.24 -1.71 8.01
N PRO A 322 -8.38 -1.85 9.05
CA PRO A 322 -7.87 -3.15 9.47
C PRO A 322 -8.98 -4.03 10.04
N PRO A 323 -8.80 -5.37 10.06
CA PRO A 323 -9.73 -6.25 10.74
C PRO A 323 -9.81 -5.89 12.24
N PRO A 324 -10.97 -6.10 12.90
CA PRO A 324 -11.15 -5.73 14.30
C PRO A 324 -10.25 -6.51 15.28
N LYS A 325 -9.90 -7.74 14.89
CA LYS A 325 -8.94 -8.58 15.62
C LYS A 325 -7.72 -8.82 14.74
N PHE A 326 -6.54 -8.62 15.29
CA PHE A 326 -5.26 -8.94 14.66
C PHE A 326 -4.16 -9.01 15.73
N PHE A 327 -3.06 -9.67 15.39
CA PHE A 327 -1.87 -9.69 16.24
C PHE A 327 -1.11 -8.39 16.12
N SER A 328 -0.59 -7.89 17.24
CA SER A 328 0.25 -6.67 17.24
C SER A 328 1.65 -6.94 16.66
N GLY A 329 2.04 -8.23 16.59
CA GLY A 329 3.38 -8.67 16.23
C GLY A 329 4.39 -8.55 17.39
N GLN A 330 3.94 -8.15 18.57
CA GLN A 330 4.73 -8.13 19.81
C GLN A 330 4.58 -9.43 20.61
N GLU A 331 3.61 -10.23 20.26
CA GLU A 331 3.41 -11.56 20.83
C GLU A 331 4.58 -12.48 20.44
N PRO A 332 5.06 -13.37 21.33
CA PRO A 332 6.22 -14.25 21.07
C PRO A 332 6.04 -15.16 19.86
N THR A 333 4.80 -15.50 19.52
CA THR A 333 4.43 -16.38 18.39
C THR A 333 4.16 -15.64 17.09
N ALA A 334 4.20 -14.31 17.09
CA ALA A 334 3.89 -13.49 15.94
C ALA A 334 5.13 -12.79 15.35
N VAL A 335 5.00 -12.33 14.12
CA VAL A 335 5.96 -11.41 13.47
C VAL A 335 5.22 -10.18 12.97
N THR A 336 5.86 -9.03 13.12
CA THR A 336 5.31 -7.75 12.68
C THR A 336 5.46 -7.59 11.18
N LEU A 337 4.37 -7.33 10.47
CA LEU A 337 4.36 -6.95 9.06
C LEU A 337 4.61 -5.45 8.87
N GLY A 338 3.96 -4.62 9.69
CA GLY A 338 4.04 -3.17 9.55
C GLY A 338 3.13 -2.42 10.51
N ARG A 339 2.77 -1.19 10.11
CA ARG A 339 1.78 -0.34 10.79
C ARG A 339 0.53 -0.24 9.95
N VAL A 340 -0.61 -0.27 10.61
CA VAL A 340 -1.89 0.06 9.98
C VAL A 340 -1.81 1.46 9.38
N LEU A 341 -2.36 1.62 8.19
CA LEU A 341 -2.48 2.89 7.51
C LEU A 341 -3.97 3.16 7.24
N PHE A 342 -4.65 3.62 8.28
CA PHE A 342 -6.06 3.98 8.20
C PHE A 342 -6.36 5.13 9.15
N ARG A 343 -6.65 6.31 8.60
CA ARG A 343 -6.90 7.54 9.37
C ARG A 343 -5.76 7.86 10.35
N SER A 344 -6.06 7.88 11.65
CA SER A 344 -5.07 8.10 12.72
C SER A 344 -4.54 6.80 13.34
N ASP A 345 -4.99 5.63 12.87
CA ASP A 345 -4.55 4.34 13.40
C ASP A 345 -3.14 4.03 12.89
N ALA A 346 -2.20 3.93 13.80
CA ALA A 346 -0.81 3.60 13.50
C ALA A 346 -0.34 2.37 14.30
N ARG A 347 -1.29 1.54 14.77
CA ARG A 347 -0.98 0.33 15.53
C ARG A 347 -0.14 -0.63 14.69
N LEU A 348 0.73 -1.38 15.36
CA LEU A 348 1.47 -2.46 14.73
C LEU A 348 0.51 -3.61 14.40
N ILE A 349 0.74 -4.24 13.26
CA ILE A 349 0.01 -5.42 12.84
C ILE A 349 0.98 -6.50 12.40
N GLY A 350 0.69 -7.73 12.80
CA GLY A 350 1.50 -8.91 12.56
C GLY A 350 0.67 -10.12 12.19
N ILE A 351 1.36 -11.21 11.97
CA ILE A 351 0.80 -12.54 11.71
C ILE A 351 1.41 -13.56 12.67
N ASP A 352 0.60 -14.48 13.14
CA ASP A 352 1.01 -15.57 14.01
C ASP A 352 1.57 -16.78 13.21
N GLU A 353 2.07 -17.78 13.93
CA GLU A 353 2.63 -18.99 13.34
C GLU A 353 1.58 -19.79 12.57
N ASP A 354 0.32 -19.87 13.03
CA ASP A 354 -0.71 -20.62 12.33
C ASP A 354 -1.09 -20.01 10.97
N ALA A 355 -1.19 -18.68 10.91
CA ALA A 355 -1.38 -17.97 9.65
C ALA A 355 -0.18 -18.15 8.71
N ARG A 356 1.06 -18.16 9.24
CA ARG A 356 2.29 -18.39 8.45
C ARG A 356 2.40 -19.81 7.91
N ARG A 357 1.89 -20.81 8.61
CA ARG A 357 1.79 -22.20 8.11
C ARG A 357 0.92 -22.32 6.87
N ARG A 358 0.03 -21.34 6.65
CA ARG A 358 -0.81 -21.24 5.43
C ARG A 358 -0.23 -20.27 4.41
N HIS A 359 1.07 -20.12 4.41
CA HIS A 359 1.86 -19.37 3.46
C HIS A 359 1.54 -17.89 3.32
N VAL A 360 2.54 -17.15 2.88
CA VAL A 360 2.49 -15.71 2.64
C VAL A 360 2.88 -15.41 1.21
N TYR A 361 2.07 -14.66 0.50
CA TYR A 361 2.32 -14.23 -0.86
C TYR A 361 2.51 -12.71 -0.92
N VAL A 362 3.61 -12.27 -1.52
CA VAL A 362 4.02 -10.88 -1.62
C VAL A 362 4.28 -10.52 -3.07
N VAL A 363 3.55 -9.57 -3.61
CA VAL A 363 3.70 -9.14 -5.00
C VAL A 363 3.84 -7.62 -5.10
N GLY A 364 4.57 -7.15 -6.11
CA GLY A 364 4.72 -5.71 -6.36
C GLY A 364 5.90 -5.38 -7.28
N SER A 365 5.86 -4.21 -7.88
CA SER A 365 6.90 -3.69 -8.77
C SER A 365 8.27 -3.57 -8.08
N THR A 366 9.31 -3.43 -8.87
CA THR A 366 10.67 -3.17 -8.37
C THR A 366 10.69 -1.88 -7.54
N GLY A 367 11.37 -1.90 -6.38
CA GLY A 367 11.47 -0.74 -5.49
C GLY A 367 10.22 -0.44 -4.66
N ALA A 368 9.13 -1.18 -4.80
CA ALA A 368 7.90 -0.94 -4.04
C ALA A 368 7.98 -1.30 -2.54
N GLY A 369 8.98 -2.12 -2.12
CA GLY A 369 9.20 -2.46 -0.70
C GLY A 369 9.21 -3.95 -0.37
N LYS A 370 9.08 -4.86 -1.34
CA LYS A 370 9.06 -6.31 -1.13
C LYS A 370 10.27 -6.83 -0.35
N SER A 371 11.47 -6.58 -0.86
CA SER A 371 12.72 -7.08 -0.24
C SER A 371 12.95 -6.47 1.16
N THR A 372 12.47 -5.24 1.40
CA THR A 372 12.49 -4.61 2.73
C THR A 372 11.58 -5.37 3.71
N LEU A 373 10.37 -5.76 3.27
CA LEU A 373 9.47 -6.58 4.08
C LEU A 373 10.09 -7.95 4.38
N LEU A 374 10.60 -8.65 3.36
CA LEU A 374 11.25 -9.95 3.53
C LEU A 374 12.40 -9.85 4.53
N LEU A 375 13.27 -8.86 4.36
CA LEU A 375 14.42 -8.63 5.23
C LEU A 375 14.01 -8.42 6.69
N ASN A 376 12.92 -7.67 6.91
CA ASN A 376 12.40 -7.44 8.25
C ASN A 376 11.83 -8.71 8.88
N LEU A 377 11.08 -9.53 8.12
CA LEU A 377 10.54 -10.81 8.59
C LEU A 377 11.67 -11.81 8.91
N ILE A 378 12.64 -11.93 8.03
CA ILE A 378 13.81 -12.81 8.20
C ILE A 378 14.62 -12.41 9.46
N HIS A 379 14.83 -11.11 9.67
CA HIS A 379 15.54 -10.63 10.85
C HIS A 379 14.79 -10.95 12.14
N GLN A 380 13.46 -10.77 12.17
CA GLN A 380 12.62 -11.15 13.31
C GLN A 380 12.69 -12.66 13.59
N ASP A 381 12.66 -13.50 12.56
CA ASP A 381 12.78 -14.95 12.72
C ASP A 381 14.17 -15.36 13.27
N MET A 382 15.23 -14.72 12.79
CA MET A 382 16.57 -14.98 13.31
C MET A 382 16.70 -14.57 14.80
N LEU A 383 16.12 -13.44 15.18
CA LEU A 383 16.09 -12.98 16.58
C LEU A 383 15.29 -13.92 17.48
N ALA A 384 14.18 -14.46 16.98
CA ALA A 384 13.33 -15.41 17.69
C ALA A 384 13.91 -16.84 17.73
N GLY A 385 15.09 -17.10 17.15
CA GLY A 385 15.70 -18.42 17.13
C GLY A 385 15.08 -19.41 16.15
N ARG A 386 14.19 -18.97 15.25
CA ARG A 386 13.50 -19.82 14.28
C ARG A 386 14.44 -20.31 13.18
N GLY A 387 14.19 -21.52 12.67
CA GLY A 387 14.86 -22.07 11.50
C GLY A 387 14.29 -21.49 10.21
N LEU A 388 15.17 -21.14 9.28
CA LEU A 388 14.73 -20.57 8.01
C LEU A 388 15.68 -20.90 6.86
N THR A 389 15.13 -20.90 5.65
CA THR A 389 15.90 -20.95 4.41
C THR A 389 15.50 -19.75 3.54
N VAL A 390 16.48 -19.03 3.02
CA VAL A 390 16.26 -17.95 2.05
C VAL A 390 16.89 -18.34 0.72
N MET A 391 16.13 -18.22 -0.36
CA MET A 391 16.63 -18.39 -1.73
C MET A 391 16.56 -17.04 -2.44
N ASP A 392 17.73 -16.49 -2.74
CA ASP A 392 17.89 -15.21 -3.44
C ASP A 392 18.55 -15.45 -4.80
N VAL A 393 17.83 -15.10 -5.86
CA VAL A 393 18.28 -15.25 -7.25
C VAL A 393 19.32 -14.20 -7.61
N HIS A 394 19.21 -12.99 -7.06
CA HIS A 394 20.09 -11.86 -7.38
C HIS A 394 21.31 -11.77 -6.48
N GLY A 395 21.14 -11.96 -5.19
CA GLY A 395 22.20 -11.94 -4.17
C GLY A 395 22.15 -10.73 -3.23
N ASP A 396 21.43 -9.67 -3.57
CA ASP A 396 21.36 -8.43 -2.78
C ASP A 396 20.65 -8.65 -1.43
N LEU A 397 19.59 -9.44 -1.41
CA LEU A 397 18.87 -9.81 -0.20
C LEU A 397 19.75 -10.68 0.73
N ALA A 398 20.47 -11.64 0.17
CA ALA A 398 21.39 -12.50 0.90
C ALA A 398 22.51 -11.68 1.58
N ASP A 399 23.10 -10.74 0.85
CA ASP A 399 24.14 -9.84 1.39
C ASP A 399 23.59 -8.95 2.50
N ALA A 400 22.38 -8.44 2.38
CA ALA A 400 21.73 -7.66 3.42
C ALA A 400 21.43 -8.49 4.67
N ILE A 401 20.96 -9.73 4.52
CA ILE A 401 20.68 -10.65 5.63
C ILE A 401 21.96 -10.96 6.42
N LEU A 402 23.08 -11.22 5.74
CA LEU A 402 24.35 -11.53 6.40
C LEU A 402 24.79 -10.44 7.37
N ARG A 403 24.51 -9.18 7.08
CA ARG A 403 24.80 -8.03 7.95
C ARG A 403 23.87 -7.93 9.15
N LEU A 404 22.71 -8.61 9.11
CA LEU A 404 21.70 -8.61 10.18
C LEU A 404 21.74 -9.87 11.06
N VAL A 405 22.64 -10.84 10.81
CA VAL A 405 22.71 -12.07 11.59
C VAL A 405 23.05 -11.78 13.06
N PRO A 406 22.18 -12.15 14.03
CA PRO A 406 22.45 -11.96 15.44
C PRO A 406 23.68 -12.71 15.91
N LYS A 407 24.43 -12.16 16.88
CA LYS A 407 25.67 -12.77 17.39
C LYS A 407 25.49 -14.21 17.86
N HIS A 408 24.42 -14.51 18.53
CA HIS A 408 24.10 -15.85 19.06
C HIS A 408 23.77 -16.88 17.98
N ARG A 409 23.41 -16.44 16.74
CA ARG A 409 23.06 -17.32 15.62
C ARG A 409 24.22 -17.59 14.65
N THR A 410 25.42 -17.01 14.88
CA THR A 410 26.54 -17.13 13.94
C THR A 410 26.87 -18.58 13.57
N ASN A 411 26.78 -19.47 14.54
CA ASN A 411 27.11 -20.89 14.37
C ASN A 411 25.99 -21.70 13.70
N ASP A 412 24.80 -21.13 13.58
CA ASP A 412 23.64 -21.80 13.01
C ASP A 412 23.45 -21.43 11.53
N VAL A 413 24.21 -20.45 11.04
CA VAL A 413 24.07 -19.98 9.65
C VAL A 413 24.93 -20.78 8.70
N ILE A 414 24.29 -21.24 7.62
CA ILE A 414 24.92 -21.90 6.47
C ILE A 414 24.78 -20.95 5.28
N VAL A 415 25.91 -20.54 4.71
CA VAL A 415 25.95 -19.60 3.58
C VAL A 415 26.31 -20.38 2.33
N PHE A 416 25.31 -20.63 1.48
CA PHE A 416 25.48 -21.29 0.21
C PHE A 416 25.60 -20.25 -0.90
N GLU A 417 26.84 -19.91 -1.27
CA GLU A 417 27.14 -18.97 -2.36
C GLU A 417 27.59 -19.74 -3.60
N ALA A 418 26.69 -19.86 -4.58
CA ALA A 418 26.91 -20.68 -5.76
C ALA A 418 28.04 -20.18 -6.70
N ALA A 419 28.37 -18.88 -6.64
CA ALA A 419 29.44 -18.27 -7.44
C ALA A 419 30.74 -18.02 -6.66
N ALA A 420 30.86 -18.51 -5.42
CA ALA A 420 32.05 -18.35 -4.60
C ALA A 420 33.22 -19.22 -5.09
N ALA A 421 34.44 -18.85 -4.72
CA ALA A 421 35.62 -19.65 -5.02
C ALA A 421 35.65 -20.99 -4.24
N GLN A 422 35.13 -20.98 -3.02
CA GLN A 422 34.91 -22.16 -2.19
C GLN A 422 33.41 -22.38 -2.07
N VAL A 423 32.94 -23.57 -2.43
CA VAL A 423 31.52 -23.91 -2.49
C VAL A 423 31.17 -25.00 -1.49
N ILE A 424 29.95 -24.98 -1.00
CA ILE A 424 29.37 -26.06 -0.21
C ILE A 424 28.86 -27.13 -1.17
N PRO A 425 29.27 -28.41 -1.03
CA PRO A 425 28.79 -29.48 -1.90
C PRO A 425 27.29 -29.74 -1.72
N PHE A 426 26.60 -29.95 -2.83
CA PHE A 426 25.19 -30.31 -2.88
C PHE A 426 24.95 -31.33 -4.00
N ASN A 427 24.43 -32.52 -3.66
CA ASN A 427 24.04 -33.49 -4.66
C ASN A 427 22.51 -33.52 -4.85
N PRO A 428 21.97 -33.04 -5.98
CA PRO A 428 20.54 -33.06 -6.24
C PRO A 428 19.98 -34.48 -6.45
N LEU A 429 20.85 -35.50 -6.63
CA LEU A 429 20.51 -36.90 -6.76
C LEU A 429 20.63 -37.68 -5.44
N ALA A 430 20.95 -37.00 -4.33
CA ALA A 430 21.03 -37.67 -3.04
C ALA A 430 19.65 -38.18 -2.59
N CYS A 431 19.56 -39.50 -2.36
CA CYS A 431 18.36 -40.15 -1.88
C CYS A 431 18.72 -41.08 -0.71
N PRO A 432 18.65 -40.63 0.54
CA PRO A 432 18.96 -41.47 1.71
C PRO A 432 17.99 -42.62 1.91
N ASP A 433 16.73 -42.45 1.46
CA ASP A 433 15.67 -43.45 1.59
C ASP A 433 15.35 -44.06 0.20
N PRO A 434 15.71 -45.34 -0.07
CA PRO A 434 15.43 -46.01 -1.35
C PRO A 434 13.96 -45.98 -1.75
N ALA A 435 13.02 -45.96 -0.81
CA ALA A 435 11.59 -45.91 -1.10
C ALA A 435 11.16 -44.59 -1.79
N ARG A 436 12.05 -43.58 -1.84
CA ARG A 436 11.78 -42.27 -2.42
C ARG A 436 12.48 -41.97 -3.74
N ILE A 437 13.14 -42.99 -4.33
CA ILE A 437 13.87 -42.83 -5.59
C ILE A 437 12.98 -42.24 -6.70
N ASP A 438 11.72 -42.68 -6.80
CA ASP A 438 10.76 -42.13 -7.76
C ASP A 438 10.44 -40.65 -7.57
N GLN A 439 10.35 -40.20 -6.31
CA GLN A 439 10.09 -38.79 -5.98
C GLN A 439 11.28 -37.93 -6.37
N VAL A 440 12.51 -38.37 -6.01
CA VAL A 440 13.75 -37.68 -6.40
C VAL A 440 13.86 -37.61 -7.91
N THR A 441 13.65 -38.74 -8.59
CA THR A 441 13.70 -38.83 -10.05
C THR A 441 12.70 -37.85 -10.71
N SER A 442 11.45 -37.84 -10.27
CA SER A 442 10.41 -36.97 -10.81
C SER A 442 10.71 -35.51 -10.56
N GLY A 443 11.24 -35.15 -9.38
CA GLY A 443 11.62 -33.79 -9.05
C GLY A 443 12.77 -33.24 -9.92
N VAL A 444 13.82 -34.07 -10.12
CA VAL A 444 14.95 -33.72 -11.00
C VAL A 444 14.50 -33.55 -12.44
N VAL A 445 13.69 -34.49 -12.97
CA VAL A 445 13.14 -34.39 -14.33
C VAL A 445 12.31 -33.12 -14.49
N SER A 446 11.49 -32.78 -13.51
CA SER A 446 10.68 -31.55 -13.52
C SER A 446 11.54 -30.26 -13.54
N ALA A 447 12.66 -30.24 -12.81
CA ALA A 447 13.59 -29.10 -12.81
C ALA A 447 14.25 -28.90 -14.18
N PHE A 448 14.63 -29.98 -14.85
CA PHE A 448 15.14 -29.90 -16.23
C PHE A 448 14.06 -29.49 -17.23
N LYS A 449 12.84 -30.01 -17.09
CA LYS A 449 11.71 -29.71 -17.98
C LYS A 449 11.37 -28.24 -18.01
N LYS A 450 11.46 -27.55 -16.86
CA LYS A 450 11.21 -26.11 -16.77
C LYS A 450 12.16 -25.28 -17.62
N LEU A 451 13.41 -25.67 -17.71
CA LEU A 451 14.45 -24.84 -18.35
C LEU A 451 14.39 -24.88 -19.88
N TYR A 452 13.78 -25.91 -20.47
CA TYR A 452 13.87 -26.15 -21.89
C TYR A 452 12.51 -26.29 -22.56
N ASP A 453 12.16 -25.37 -23.46
CA ASP A 453 10.92 -25.41 -24.24
C ASP A 453 10.87 -26.61 -25.19
N SER A 454 12.03 -27.06 -25.71
CA SER A 454 12.14 -28.27 -26.53
C SER A 454 12.16 -29.52 -25.67
N TRP A 455 10.97 -29.99 -25.24
CA TRP A 455 10.80 -31.15 -24.41
C TRP A 455 9.92 -32.20 -25.12
N GLY A 456 10.40 -33.43 -25.20
CA GLY A 456 9.65 -34.50 -25.83
C GLY A 456 9.60 -35.78 -24.99
N PRO A 457 8.62 -36.67 -25.23
CA PRO A 457 8.45 -37.89 -24.45
C PRO A 457 9.69 -38.80 -24.41
N ARG A 458 10.42 -38.87 -25.52
CA ARG A 458 11.65 -39.69 -25.62
C ARG A 458 12.77 -39.19 -24.75
N LEU A 459 12.96 -37.86 -24.73
CA LEU A 459 13.95 -37.20 -23.87
C LEU A 459 13.58 -37.40 -22.39
N GLU A 460 12.31 -37.20 -22.04
CA GLU A 460 11.82 -37.40 -20.67
C GLU A 460 12.02 -38.83 -20.21
N ASN A 461 11.72 -39.81 -21.06
CA ASN A 461 11.88 -41.22 -20.74
C ASN A 461 13.36 -41.58 -20.49
N LEU A 462 14.26 -41.23 -21.41
CA LEU A 462 15.69 -41.51 -21.25
C LEU A 462 16.26 -40.81 -20.02
N LEU A 463 15.89 -39.53 -19.79
CA LEU A 463 16.34 -38.78 -18.62
C LEU A 463 15.84 -39.44 -17.32
N ARG A 464 14.58 -39.87 -17.27
CA ARG A 464 14.00 -40.55 -16.10
C ARG A 464 14.77 -41.82 -15.76
N TYR A 465 15.03 -42.72 -16.72
CA TYR A 465 15.82 -43.91 -16.49
C TYR A 465 17.28 -43.62 -16.10
N ALA A 466 17.88 -42.59 -16.69
CA ALA A 466 19.23 -42.17 -16.33
C ALA A 466 19.33 -41.64 -14.91
N VAL A 467 18.38 -40.77 -14.52
CA VAL A 467 18.30 -40.22 -13.14
C VAL A 467 18.07 -41.37 -12.16
N PHE A 468 17.05 -42.24 -12.41
CA PHE A 468 16.73 -43.35 -11.51
C PHE A 468 17.94 -44.24 -11.26
N ALA A 469 18.58 -44.74 -12.33
CA ALA A 469 19.75 -45.59 -12.24
C ALA A 469 20.91 -44.93 -11.48
N THR A 470 21.10 -43.62 -11.66
CA THR A 470 22.16 -42.87 -10.95
C THR A 470 21.84 -42.67 -9.48
N VAL A 471 20.59 -42.37 -9.15
CA VAL A 471 20.11 -42.16 -7.76
C VAL A 471 20.23 -43.50 -6.98
N GLU A 472 19.80 -44.58 -7.57
CA GLU A 472 19.90 -45.93 -6.94
C GLU A 472 21.33 -46.31 -6.57
N GLN A 473 22.31 -45.90 -7.38
CA GLN A 473 23.74 -46.14 -7.10
C GLN A 473 24.40 -45.07 -6.23
N GLY A 474 23.63 -44.05 -5.72
CA GLY A 474 24.19 -42.95 -4.94
C GLY A 474 25.13 -42.05 -5.73
N GLY A 475 24.97 -41.97 -7.04
CA GLY A 475 25.81 -41.22 -7.94
C GLY A 475 25.46 -39.69 -7.98
N THR A 476 26.17 -39.00 -8.84
CA THR A 476 26.06 -37.54 -9.04
C THR A 476 25.62 -37.24 -10.49
N LEU A 477 25.34 -35.96 -10.80
CA LEU A 477 25.03 -35.54 -12.19
C LEU A 477 26.21 -35.87 -13.15
N HIS A 478 27.45 -35.91 -12.66
CA HIS A 478 28.60 -36.34 -13.47
C HIS A 478 28.51 -37.85 -13.77
N ASP A 479 28.13 -38.67 -12.81
CA ASP A 479 27.96 -40.10 -12.99
C ASP A 479 26.79 -40.41 -13.94
N MET A 480 25.72 -39.60 -13.93
CA MET A 480 24.63 -39.66 -14.91
C MET A 480 25.14 -39.39 -16.33
N LEU A 481 26.06 -38.43 -16.53
CA LEU A 481 26.68 -38.17 -17.81
C LEU A 481 27.51 -39.38 -18.27
N ARG A 482 28.31 -39.99 -17.39
CA ARG A 482 29.07 -41.23 -17.68
C ARG A 482 28.16 -42.38 -18.03
N LEU A 483 27.06 -42.55 -17.32
CA LEU A 483 26.05 -43.59 -17.64
C LEU A 483 25.55 -43.49 -19.07
N LEU A 484 25.36 -42.27 -19.58
CA LEU A 484 24.87 -42.02 -20.93
C LEU A 484 25.97 -42.18 -22.00
N THR A 485 27.22 -41.82 -21.71
CA THR A 485 28.31 -41.67 -22.70
C THR A 485 29.35 -42.81 -22.65
N ASP A 486 29.60 -43.40 -21.48
CA ASP A 486 30.61 -44.43 -21.26
C ASP A 486 29.96 -45.81 -21.15
N LYS A 487 30.22 -46.67 -22.13
CA LYS A 487 29.62 -48.05 -22.16
C LYS A 487 30.10 -48.91 -20.99
N ALA A 488 31.41 -48.90 -20.67
CA ALA A 488 31.95 -49.75 -19.63
C ALA A 488 31.40 -49.35 -18.24
N TYR A 489 31.29 -48.03 -17.98
CA TYR A 489 30.64 -47.52 -16.78
C TYR A 489 29.15 -47.90 -16.72
N ARG A 490 28.44 -47.77 -17.83
CA ARG A 490 27.01 -48.15 -17.92
C ARG A 490 26.81 -49.60 -17.61
N ASP A 491 27.57 -50.48 -18.25
CA ASP A 491 27.45 -51.93 -18.04
C ASP A 491 27.69 -52.30 -16.56
N HIS A 492 28.66 -51.65 -15.91
CA HIS A 492 28.92 -51.82 -14.49
C HIS A 492 27.76 -51.34 -13.59
N VAL A 493 27.15 -50.22 -13.89
CA VAL A 493 26.00 -49.65 -13.15
C VAL A 493 24.79 -50.58 -13.32
N VAL A 494 24.45 -50.96 -14.56
CA VAL A 494 23.27 -51.79 -14.90
C VAL A 494 23.28 -53.11 -14.19
N LEU A 495 24.46 -53.75 -14.03
CA LEU A 495 24.61 -55.03 -13.28
C LEU A 495 24.24 -54.89 -11.80
N ARG A 496 24.27 -53.69 -11.24
CA ARG A 496 24.01 -53.41 -9.81
C ARG A 496 22.62 -52.86 -9.53
N LEU A 497 21.82 -52.59 -10.58
CA LEU A 497 20.46 -52.11 -10.40
C LEU A 497 19.60 -53.21 -9.78
N SER A 498 18.83 -52.89 -8.74
CA SER A 498 17.88 -53.78 -8.11
C SER A 498 16.53 -53.80 -8.83
N ASP A 499 16.12 -52.66 -9.39
CA ASP A 499 14.85 -52.53 -10.10
C ASP A 499 14.91 -53.23 -11.48
N GLU A 500 14.03 -54.25 -11.66
CA GLU A 500 14.00 -55.05 -12.86
C GLU A 500 13.55 -54.28 -14.10
N VAL A 501 12.63 -53.32 -13.96
CA VAL A 501 12.09 -52.52 -15.08
C VAL A 501 13.19 -51.59 -15.58
N VAL A 502 13.87 -50.91 -14.69
CA VAL A 502 14.98 -50.01 -15.03
C VAL A 502 16.14 -50.79 -15.64
N ARG A 503 16.47 -51.96 -15.08
CA ARG A 503 17.51 -52.84 -15.63
C ARG A 503 17.14 -53.31 -17.03
N SER A 504 15.89 -53.76 -17.24
CA SER A 504 15.37 -54.21 -18.54
C SER A 504 15.44 -53.12 -19.60
N PHE A 505 15.13 -51.88 -19.22
CA PHE A 505 15.30 -50.77 -20.16
C PHE A 505 16.73 -50.66 -20.69
N TRP A 506 17.73 -50.72 -19.84
CA TRP A 506 19.13 -50.56 -20.23
C TRP A 506 19.66 -51.79 -21.00
N THR A 507 19.26 -53.00 -20.60
CA THR A 507 19.76 -54.25 -21.20
C THR A 507 19.06 -54.64 -22.47
N ASN A 508 17.76 -54.34 -22.61
CA ASN A 508 16.95 -54.75 -23.73
C ASN A 508 16.60 -53.60 -24.66
N GLU A 509 15.97 -52.55 -24.16
CA GLU A 509 15.48 -51.43 -24.99
C GLU A 509 16.63 -50.55 -25.47
N PHE A 510 17.37 -49.94 -24.55
CA PHE A 510 18.48 -49.04 -24.92
C PHE A 510 19.60 -49.74 -25.68
N ALA A 511 19.88 -50.99 -25.35
CA ALA A 511 20.88 -51.79 -26.05
C ALA A 511 20.47 -52.12 -27.47
N SER A 512 19.17 -52.29 -27.76
CA SER A 512 18.65 -52.60 -29.10
C SER A 512 18.59 -51.38 -30.03
N TRP A 513 18.75 -50.17 -29.51
CA TRP A 513 18.72 -48.97 -30.35
C TRP A 513 19.85 -48.96 -31.35
N ASN A 514 19.54 -48.64 -32.60
CA ASN A 514 20.60 -48.44 -33.60
C ASN A 514 21.48 -47.22 -33.21
N VAL A 515 22.69 -47.18 -33.75
CA VAL A 515 23.70 -46.18 -33.39
C VAL A 515 23.20 -44.77 -33.58
N GLN A 516 22.52 -44.48 -34.68
CA GLN A 516 22.03 -43.14 -35.02
C GLN A 516 20.96 -42.68 -34.01
N TYR A 517 19.96 -43.50 -33.76
CA TYR A 517 18.89 -43.20 -32.79
C TYR A 517 19.42 -42.99 -31.37
N ARG A 518 20.35 -43.89 -30.96
CA ARG A 518 20.98 -43.79 -29.64
C ARG A 518 21.78 -42.49 -29.50
N THR A 519 22.54 -42.13 -30.53
CA THR A 519 23.31 -40.88 -30.53
C THR A 519 22.40 -39.66 -30.43
N GLU A 520 21.30 -39.62 -31.18
CA GLU A 520 20.32 -38.52 -31.13
C GLU A 520 19.64 -38.41 -29.75
N ALA A 521 19.18 -39.52 -29.21
CA ALA A 521 18.53 -39.56 -27.90
C ALA A 521 19.49 -39.15 -26.78
N VAL A 522 20.69 -39.67 -26.76
CA VAL A 522 21.73 -39.30 -25.77
C VAL A 522 22.13 -37.83 -25.94
N SER A 523 22.34 -37.34 -27.16
CA SER A 523 22.67 -35.95 -27.43
C SER A 523 21.59 -35.01 -26.92
N SER A 524 20.31 -35.38 -27.00
CA SER A 524 19.19 -34.57 -26.49
C SER A 524 19.30 -34.32 -24.98
N VAL A 525 19.71 -35.34 -24.19
CA VAL A 525 19.91 -35.23 -22.75
C VAL A 525 21.24 -34.53 -22.44
N THR A 526 22.32 -34.95 -23.10
CA THR A 526 23.66 -34.40 -22.83
C THR A 526 23.77 -32.91 -23.15
N ASN A 527 23.13 -32.45 -24.23
CA ASN A 527 23.07 -31.02 -24.60
C ASN A 527 22.40 -30.16 -23.50
N LYS A 528 21.52 -30.75 -22.69
CA LYS A 528 20.87 -30.05 -21.56
C LYS A 528 21.70 -30.13 -20.27
N LEU A 529 22.47 -31.19 -20.08
CA LEU A 529 23.30 -31.41 -18.92
C LEU A 529 24.68 -30.76 -19.01
N MET A 530 25.27 -30.76 -20.22
CA MET A 530 26.64 -30.28 -20.45
C MET A 530 26.85 -28.80 -20.11
N PRO A 531 25.97 -27.84 -20.48
CA PRO A 531 26.14 -26.45 -20.08
C PRO A 531 26.28 -26.28 -18.59
N PHE A 532 25.54 -27.03 -17.81
CA PHE A 532 25.58 -27.04 -16.36
C PHE A 532 26.91 -27.64 -15.82
N LEU A 533 27.35 -28.78 -16.36
CA LEU A 533 28.58 -29.48 -15.92
C LEU A 533 29.88 -28.84 -16.48
N THR A 534 29.83 -28.03 -17.53
CA THR A 534 30.99 -27.27 -18.02
C THR A 534 31.34 -26.09 -17.09
N SER A 535 30.36 -25.54 -16.36
CA SER A 535 30.63 -24.55 -15.32
C SER A 535 31.50 -25.17 -14.21
N ARG A 536 32.66 -24.60 -13.97
CA ARG A 536 33.60 -25.08 -12.94
C ARG A 536 32.97 -25.05 -11.54
N GLN A 537 32.22 -23.99 -11.22
CA GLN A 537 31.55 -23.81 -9.95
C GLN A 537 30.43 -24.85 -9.76
N LEU A 538 29.54 -24.99 -10.73
CA LEU A 538 28.41 -25.94 -10.63
C LEU A 538 28.89 -27.39 -10.56
N ARG A 539 29.92 -27.72 -11.31
CA ARG A 539 30.55 -29.03 -11.22
C ARG A 539 31.14 -29.27 -9.81
N ALA A 540 31.85 -28.27 -9.23
CA ALA A 540 32.38 -28.39 -7.88
C ALA A 540 31.28 -28.58 -6.83
N ILE A 541 30.14 -27.87 -6.98
CA ILE A 541 28.96 -28.06 -6.13
C ILE A 541 28.41 -29.46 -6.25
N THR A 542 28.16 -29.96 -7.48
CA THR A 542 27.36 -31.19 -7.71
C THR A 542 28.17 -32.48 -7.72
N THR A 543 29.49 -32.42 -7.88
CA THR A 543 30.37 -33.62 -7.89
C THR A 543 31.17 -33.80 -6.62
N GLY A 544 31.32 -32.74 -5.79
CA GLY A 544 32.02 -32.80 -4.50
C GLY A 544 31.23 -33.48 -3.38
N ALA A 545 30.04 -33.99 -3.69
CA ALA A 545 29.12 -34.57 -2.72
C ALA A 545 29.64 -35.88 -2.12
N THR A 546 29.98 -35.84 -0.86
CA THR A 546 30.27 -36.99 -0.01
C THR A 546 29.21 -37.02 1.10
N LYS A 547 29.37 -37.94 2.08
CA LYS A 547 28.50 -38.04 3.27
C LYS A 547 28.30 -36.74 4.04
N ASP A 548 29.17 -35.71 3.80
CA ASP A 548 29.11 -34.40 4.44
C ASP A 548 28.48 -33.32 3.55
N SER A 549 27.71 -33.68 2.52
CA SER A 549 26.95 -32.73 1.70
C SER A 549 25.84 -32.07 2.53
N LEU A 550 25.33 -30.94 2.03
CA LEU A 550 24.26 -30.16 2.66
C LEU A 550 23.03 -31.05 2.97
N ASP A 551 22.83 -31.35 4.26
CA ASP A 551 21.68 -32.11 4.75
C ASP A 551 20.51 -31.14 5.03
N LEU A 552 19.58 -31.03 4.09
CA LEU A 552 18.43 -30.12 4.16
C LEU A 552 17.44 -30.53 5.24
N ARG A 553 17.30 -31.84 5.54
CA ARG A 553 16.46 -32.30 6.64
C ARG A 553 16.99 -31.84 7.98
N ARG A 554 18.28 -32.00 8.20
CA ARG A 554 18.95 -31.51 9.41
C ARG A 554 18.88 -30.00 9.59
N VAL A 555 18.95 -29.24 8.49
CA VAL A 555 18.75 -27.77 8.50
C VAL A 555 17.39 -27.43 9.12
N MET A 556 16.35 -28.13 8.76
CA MET A 556 15.01 -27.89 9.27
C MET A 556 14.84 -28.33 10.73
N ASP A 557 15.27 -29.53 11.07
CA ASP A 557 15.06 -30.14 12.38
C ASP A 557 15.91 -29.48 13.48
N GLU A 558 17.11 -28.97 13.15
CA GLU A 558 17.98 -28.22 14.06
C GLU A 558 17.74 -26.71 14.06
N GLN A 559 16.68 -26.21 13.41
CA GLN A 559 16.34 -24.79 13.33
C GLN A 559 17.50 -23.91 12.83
N ARG A 560 18.23 -24.39 11.83
CA ARG A 560 19.34 -23.64 11.24
C ARG A 560 18.86 -22.56 10.26
N VAL A 561 19.74 -21.63 9.95
CA VAL A 561 19.52 -20.56 8.96
C VAL A 561 20.33 -20.91 7.71
N LEU A 562 19.67 -21.21 6.61
CA LEU A 562 20.29 -21.47 5.31
C LEU A 562 20.07 -20.30 4.37
N ILE A 563 21.14 -19.63 3.96
CA ILE A 563 21.10 -18.51 3.02
C ILE A 563 21.67 -19.01 1.69
N ILE A 564 20.82 -19.08 0.66
CA ILE A 564 21.17 -19.52 -0.69
C ILE A 564 21.26 -18.30 -1.61
N ASN A 565 22.48 -17.95 -2.00
CA ASN A 565 22.75 -16.91 -2.97
C ASN A 565 23.09 -17.55 -4.32
N LEU A 566 22.17 -17.45 -5.28
CA LEU A 566 22.33 -18.04 -6.61
C LEU A 566 23.12 -17.15 -7.58
N SER A 567 23.35 -15.88 -7.23
CA SER A 567 24.18 -14.94 -8.00
C SER A 567 23.96 -14.98 -9.52
N ARG A 568 22.72 -14.81 -9.98
CA ARG A 568 22.33 -14.89 -11.42
C ARG A 568 23.26 -14.11 -12.32
N GLY A 569 23.73 -12.95 -11.90
CA GLY A 569 24.66 -12.11 -12.66
C GLY A 569 26.04 -12.73 -12.87
N ARG A 570 26.45 -13.70 -12.03
CA ARG A 570 27.74 -14.40 -12.12
C ARG A 570 27.62 -15.79 -12.76
N LEU A 571 26.55 -16.53 -12.45
CA LEU A 571 26.34 -17.88 -12.98
C LEU A 571 25.65 -17.92 -14.35
N GLY A 572 24.99 -16.84 -14.74
CA GLY A 572 24.05 -16.83 -15.86
C GLY A 572 22.65 -17.31 -15.45
N GLN A 573 21.65 -16.94 -16.26
CA GLN A 573 20.24 -17.18 -15.97
C GLN A 573 19.93 -18.68 -15.87
N ASP A 574 20.27 -19.45 -16.88
CA ASP A 574 19.90 -20.87 -16.97
C ASP A 574 20.51 -21.71 -15.85
N ASN A 575 21.79 -21.47 -15.56
CA ASN A 575 22.50 -22.17 -14.49
C ASN A 575 21.91 -21.84 -13.11
N SER A 576 21.61 -20.57 -12.86
CA SER A 576 21.00 -20.11 -11.62
C SER A 576 19.58 -20.68 -11.45
N THR A 577 18.78 -20.68 -12.52
CA THR A 577 17.43 -21.25 -12.52
C THR A 577 17.44 -22.75 -12.29
N LEU A 578 18.31 -23.51 -12.98
CA LEU A 578 18.39 -24.96 -12.80
C LEU A 578 18.86 -25.35 -11.40
N LEU A 579 19.95 -24.73 -10.91
CA LEU A 579 20.45 -24.99 -9.56
C LEU A 579 19.39 -24.64 -8.50
N GLY A 580 18.74 -23.49 -8.66
CA GLY A 580 17.69 -23.05 -7.75
C GLY A 580 16.48 -23.98 -7.74
N SER A 581 16.03 -24.44 -8.91
CA SER A 581 14.92 -25.41 -9.02
C SER A 581 15.28 -26.77 -8.41
N LEU A 582 16.51 -27.24 -8.60
CA LEU A 582 17.00 -28.47 -7.98
C LEU A 582 17.08 -28.35 -6.45
N LEU A 583 17.58 -27.21 -5.93
CA LEU A 583 17.62 -26.94 -4.50
C LEU A 583 16.21 -26.86 -3.90
N LEU A 584 15.29 -26.13 -4.54
CA LEU A 584 13.90 -26.01 -4.09
C LEU A 584 13.21 -27.38 -4.01
N THR A 585 13.36 -28.20 -5.07
CA THR A 585 12.83 -29.57 -5.10
C THR A 585 13.42 -30.44 -3.99
N SER A 586 14.72 -30.32 -3.73
CA SER A 586 15.36 -31.08 -2.64
C SER A 586 14.92 -30.59 -1.25
N ILE A 587 14.65 -29.32 -1.06
CA ILE A 587 14.04 -28.76 0.17
C ILE A 587 12.65 -29.33 0.39
N GLU A 588 11.82 -29.38 -0.66
CA GLU A 588 10.49 -29.99 -0.63
C GLU A 588 10.56 -31.48 -0.21
N GLN A 589 11.43 -32.23 -0.86
CA GLN A 589 11.63 -33.64 -0.56
C GLN A 589 12.13 -33.87 0.88
N ALA A 590 13.08 -33.04 1.33
CA ALA A 590 13.55 -33.07 2.71
C ALA A 590 12.42 -32.78 3.72
N ALA A 591 11.54 -31.84 3.42
CA ALA A 591 10.36 -31.59 4.26
C ALA A 591 9.43 -32.80 4.32
N MET A 592 9.15 -33.44 3.18
CA MET A 592 8.30 -34.66 3.12
C MET A 592 8.89 -35.82 3.93
N THR A 593 10.23 -35.95 4.07
CA THR A 593 10.82 -36.99 4.93
C THR A 593 10.43 -36.85 6.40
N ARG A 594 9.99 -35.69 6.84
CA ARG A 594 9.53 -35.42 8.22
C ARG A 594 8.20 -36.09 8.55
N ALA A 595 7.61 -36.86 7.61
CA ALA A 595 6.44 -37.68 7.86
C ALA A 595 6.67 -38.77 8.95
N ASP A 596 7.92 -39.14 9.23
CA ASP A 596 8.33 -40.02 10.31
C ASP A 596 8.27 -39.39 11.71
N ILE A 597 8.13 -38.05 11.82
CA ILE A 597 7.94 -37.32 13.06
C ILE A 597 6.45 -37.00 13.25
N PRO A 598 5.84 -37.18 14.44
CA PRO A 598 4.48 -36.76 14.73
C PRO A 598 4.30 -35.26 14.43
N GLU A 599 3.14 -34.86 13.86
CA GLU A 599 2.92 -33.50 13.38
C GLU A 599 3.15 -32.44 14.46
N HIS A 600 2.77 -32.72 15.71
CA HIS A 600 2.91 -31.78 16.83
C HIS A 600 4.36 -31.59 17.32
N GLU A 601 5.25 -32.52 16.98
CA GLU A 601 6.69 -32.48 17.32
C GLU A 601 7.52 -31.80 16.21
N ARG A 602 6.95 -31.69 14.99
CA ARG A 602 7.64 -31.02 13.88
C ARG A 602 7.79 -29.54 14.17
N ARG A 603 9.00 -29.05 14.05
CA ARG A 603 9.30 -27.61 14.17
C ARG A 603 8.98 -26.88 12.88
N ASP A 604 8.41 -25.67 12.97
CA ASP A 604 8.18 -24.82 11.79
C ASP A 604 9.53 -24.43 11.18
N HIS A 605 9.60 -24.48 9.85
CA HIS A 605 10.73 -24.01 9.09
C HIS A 605 10.24 -23.01 8.03
N TYR A 606 10.82 -21.80 7.99
CA TYR A 606 10.35 -20.71 7.15
C TYR A 606 11.17 -20.63 5.87
N LEU A 607 10.55 -20.88 4.73
CA LEU A 607 11.16 -20.81 3.40
C LEU A 607 10.79 -19.50 2.72
N TYR A 608 11.76 -18.62 2.53
CA TYR A 608 11.64 -17.36 1.83
C TYR A 608 12.17 -17.49 0.41
N LEU A 609 11.31 -17.28 -0.58
CA LEU A 609 11.65 -17.33 -1.99
C LEU A 609 11.52 -15.95 -2.60
N ASP A 610 12.65 -15.30 -2.90
CA ASP A 610 12.65 -14.04 -3.65
C ASP A 610 12.74 -14.35 -5.15
N GLU A 611 11.93 -13.63 -5.96
CA GLU A 611 11.76 -13.90 -7.40
C GLU A 611 11.39 -15.36 -7.69
N PHE A 612 10.41 -15.88 -6.93
CA PHE A 612 10.11 -17.31 -6.89
C PHE A 612 9.67 -17.87 -8.26
N GLN A 613 9.14 -17.06 -9.18
CA GLN A 613 8.80 -17.46 -10.55
C GLN A 613 10.01 -18.05 -11.31
N SER A 614 11.23 -17.63 -10.95
CA SER A 614 12.46 -18.17 -11.53
C SER A 614 12.77 -19.60 -11.03
N LEU A 615 12.24 -19.98 -9.87
CA LEU A 615 12.55 -21.23 -9.16
C LEU A 615 11.46 -22.28 -9.27
N VAL A 616 10.20 -21.86 -9.46
CA VAL A 616 8.99 -22.71 -9.46
C VAL A 616 9.06 -23.76 -10.54
N THR A 617 8.68 -24.99 -10.20
CA THR A 617 8.45 -26.11 -11.11
C THR A 617 6.98 -26.53 -11.05
N PRO A 618 6.47 -27.36 -11.96
CA PRO A 618 5.10 -27.87 -11.86
C PRO A 618 4.80 -28.59 -10.53
N SER A 619 5.80 -29.15 -9.86
CA SER A 619 5.64 -29.77 -8.53
C SER A 619 5.40 -28.72 -7.41
N THR A 620 5.71 -27.46 -7.62
CA THR A 620 5.54 -26.41 -6.60
C THR A 620 4.06 -26.17 -6.25
N ALA A 621 3.13 -26.37 -7.17
CA ALA A 621 1.70 -26.31 -6.88
C ALA A 621 1.29 -27.38 -5.84
N ILE A 622 1.89 -28.57 -5.92
CA ILE A 622 1.71 -29.66 -4.94
C ILE A 622 2.35 -29.27 -3.61
N MET A 623 3.55 -28.72 -3.64
CA MET A 623 4.25 -28.21 -2.45
C MET A 623 3.37 -27.21 -1.68
N LEU A 624 2.74 -26.24 -2.36
CA LEU A 624 1.86 -25.26 -1.74
C LEU A 624 0.65 -25.88 -1.03
N SER A 625 0.13 -26.99 -1.54
CA SER A 625 -1.02 -27.66 -0.93
C SER A 625 -0.65 -28.58 0.24
N GLU A 626 0.56 -29.15 0.25
CA GLU A 626 0.93 -30.21 1.18
C GLU A 626 1.95 -29.82 2.24
N SER A 627 2.81 -28.83 1.98
CA SER A 627 3.94 -28.48 2.83
C SER A 627 3.57 -28.07 4.26
N ARG A 628 2.35 -27.57 4.48
CA ARG A 628 1.79 -27.27 5.81
C ARG A 628 1.87 -28.49 6.76
N LYS A 629 1.55 -29.69 6.27
CA LYS A 629 1.59 -30.93 7.05
C LYS A 629 2.99 -31.23 7.58
N TYR A 630 4.01 -30.80 6.83
CA TYR A 630 5.41 -31.01 7.16
C TYR A 630 6.05 -29.82 7.87
N ARG A 631 5.24 -28.82 8.26
CA ARG A 631 5.69 -27.58 8.93
C ARG A 631 6.72 -26.79 8.11
N LEU A 632 6.59 -26.82 6.78
CA LEU A 632 7.32 -25.94 5.87
C LEU A 632 6.42 -24.74 5.52
N CYS A 633 6.78 -23.56 6.01
CA CYS A 633 6.03 -22.32 5.87
C CYS A 633 6.64 -21.46 4.76
N LEU A 634 5.91 -21.24 3.66
CA LEU A 634 6.43 -20.50 2.52
C LEU A 634 6.10 -19.00 2.59
N THR A 635 7.07 -18.18 2.25
CA THR A 635 6.89 -16.75 1.93
C THR A 635 7.40 -16.54 0.51
N LEU A 636 6.47 -16.29 -0.40
CA LEU A 636 6.71 -16.18 -1.84
C LEU A 636 6.70 -14.72 -2.25
N SER A 637 7.75 -14.28 -2.96
CA SER A 637 7.85 -12.91 -3.46
C SER A 637 8.15 -12.88 -4.95
N HIS A 638 7.42 -12.06 -5.71
CA HIS A 638 7.74 -11.80 -7.11
C HIS A 638 7.21 -10.44 -7.62
N GLN A 639 7.53 -10.11 -8.87
CA GLN A 639 7.25 -8.79 -9.43
C GLN A 639 5.96 -8.74 -10.26
N LEU A 640 5.73 -9.73 -11.14
CA LEU A 640 4.66 -9.73 -12.15
C LEU A 640 3.91 -11.05 -12.17
N THR A 641 2.59 -11.05 -11.96
CA THR A 641 1.76 -12.26 -11.93
C THR A 641 1.80 -13.05 -13.24
N ARG A 642 1.96 -12.37 -14.38
CA ARG A 642 2.08 -12.98 -15.71
C ARG A 642 3.29 -13.90 -15.89
N GLN A 643 4.29 -13.82 -15.03
CA GLN A 643 5.46 -14.70 -15.08
C GLN A 643 5.17 -16.11 -14.55
N LEU A 644 4.00 -16.30 -13.95
CA LEU A 644 3.52 -17.59 -13.49
C LEU A 644 2.62 -18.24 -14.54
N ASP A 645 2.72 -19.54 -14.67
CA ASP A 645 1.71 -20.28 -15.40
C ASP A 645 0.36 -20.25 -14.63
N PRO A 646 -0.78 -20.40 -15.32
CA PRO A 646 -2.10 -20.28 -14.70
C PRO A 646 -2.31 -21.23 -13.53
N ASP A 647 -1.83 -22.48 -13.60
CA ASP A 647 -2.01 -23.48 -12.55
C ASP A 647 -1.24 -23.11 -11.30
N THR A 648 0.00 -22.64 -11.44
CA THR A 648 0.80 -22.12 -10.33
C THR A 648 0.17 -20.86 -9.72
N TYR A 649 -0.33 -19.92 -10.54
CA TYR A 649 -1.02 -18.74 -10.04
C TYR A 649 -2.26 -19.10 -9.20
N HIS A 650 -3.10 -20.00 -9.71
CA HIS A 650 -4.27 -20.47 -8.98
C HIS A 650 -3.91 -21.21 -7.69
N ALA A 651 -2.84 -22.02 -7.72
CA ALA A 651 -2.33 -22.68 -6.52
C ALA A 651 -1.84 -21.68 -5.46
N VAL A 652 -1.14 -20.62 -5.87
CA VAL A 652 -0.67 -19.56 -4.95
C VAL A 652 -1.84 -18.83 -4.31
N ILE A 653 -2.79 -18.33 -5.12
CA ILE A 653 -3.95 -17.56 -4.60
C ILE A 653 -4.85 -18.44 -3.73
N GLY A 654 -5.00 -19.72 -4.06
CA GLY A 654 -5.86 -20.67 -3.32
C GLY A 654 -5.25 -21.16 -2.00
N ASN A 655 -3.93 -21.30 -1.93
CA ASN A 655 -3.26 -21.89 -0.76
C ASN A 655 -2.59 -20.85 0.17
N CYS A 656 -2.29 -19.62 -0.31
CA CYS A 656 -1.73 -18.60 0.54
C CYS A 656 -2.81 -17.91 1.38
N GLY A 657 -2.72 -18.06 2.69
CA GLY A 657 -3.66 -17.44 3.64
C GLY A 657 -3.47 -15.94 3.77
N THR A 658 -2.23 -15.48 3.65
CA THR A 658 -1.87 -14.06 3.72
C THR A 658 -1.41 -13.56 2.35
N LEU A 659 -2.06 -12.52 1.86
CA LEU A 659 -1.72 -11.87 0.59
C LEU A 659 -1.34 -10.41 0.86
N LEU A 660 -0.19 -9.98 0.32
CA LEU A 660 0.26 -8.58 0.35
C LEU A 660 0.55 -8.12 -1.08
N SER A 661 -0.11 -7.07 -1.52
CA SER A 661 0.18 -6.42 -2.79
C SER A 661 0.69 -5.01 -2.55
N PHE A 662 1.94 -4.77 -2.92
CA PHE A 662 2.49 -3.43 -3.12
C PHE A 662 2.00 -2.88 -4.46
N ARG A 663 2.52 -1.73 -4.89
CA ARG A 663 2.23 -1.16 -6.19
C ARG A 663 2.54 -2.15 -7.32
N VAL A 664 1.58 -2.33 -8.24
CA VAL A 664 1.68 -3.21 -9.41
C VAL A 664 1.19 -2.50 -10.67
N GLY A 665 1.43 -3.08 -11.83
CA GLY A 665 0.85 -2.62 -13.09
C GLY A 665 -0.66 -2.92 -13.18
N LEU A 666 -1.36 -2.25 -14.12
CA LEU A 666 -2.82 -2.35 -14.26
C LEU A 666 -3.30 -3.78 -14.47
N GLU A 667 -2.63 -4.53 -15.31
CA GLU A 667 -3.01 -5.91 -15.63
C GLU A 667 -2.90 -6.84 -14.41
N ASP A 668 -1.85 -6.67 -13.60
CA ASP A 668 -1.70 -7.41 -12.35
C ASP A 668 -2.74 -6.93 -11.32
N ALA A 669 -3.04 -5.63 -11.30
CA ALA A 669 -4.05 -5.05 -10.40
C ALA A 669 -5.45 -5.63 -10.67
N GLU A 670 -5.82 -5.83 -11.94
CA GLU A 670 -7.10 -6.45 -12.32
C GLU A 670 -7.22 -7.91 -11.84
N LEU A 671 -6.12 -8.64 -11.77
CA LEU A 671 -6.07 -10.01 -11.25
C LEU A 671 -6.05 -10.05 -9.71
N LEU A 672 -5.33 -9.11 -9.08
CA LEU A 672 -5.08 -9.12 -7.63
C LEU A 672 -6.20 -8.45 -6.83
N ALA A 673 -6.86 -7.43 -7.36
CA ALA A 673 -7.94 -6.74 -6.65
C ALA A 673 -9.09 -7.70 -6.26
N PRO A 674 -9.60 -8.58 -7.13
CA PRO A 674 -10.57 -9.61 -6.73
C PRO A 674 -10.01 -10.62 -5.73
N ALA A 675 -8.74 -11.01 -5.87
CA ALA A 675 -8.10 -11.98 -4.97
C ALA A 675 -7.91 -11.43 -3.54
N LEU A 676 -7.67 -10.13 -3.40
CA LEU A 676 -7.58 -9.44 -2.12
C LEU A 676 -8.97 -9.16 -1.52
N SER A 677 -9.95 -8.88 -2.36
CA SER A 677 -11.29 -8.43 -1.94
C SER A 677 -12.18 -9.59 -1.48
N LYS A 678 -13.04 -9.32 -0.52
CA LYS A 678 -14.12 -10.23 -0.12
C LYS A 678 -15.37 -10.09 -0.98
N HIS A 679 -15.59 -8.90 -1.51
CA HIS A 679 -16.73 -8.57 -2.36
C HIS A 679 -16.26 -7.80 -3.61
N PRO A 680 -16.91 -7.99 -4.77
CA PRO A 680 -16.61 -7.22 -5.97
C PRO A 680 -16.67 -5.70 -5.72
N GLY A 681 -15.74 -4.95 -6.25
CA GLY A 681 -15.70 -3.48 -6.14
C GLY A 681 -15.20 -2.91 -4.81
N GLN A 682 -14.80 -3.76 -3.86
CA GLN A 682 -14.28 -3.30 -2.57
C GLN A 682 -12.90 -2.63 -2.70
N LEU A 683 -12.09 -3.06 -3.64
CA LEU A 683 -10.78 -2.51 -3.95
C LEU A 683 -10.70 -2.23 -5.45
N PRO A 684 -10.69 -0.97 -5.90
CA PRO A 684 -10.47 -0.63 -7.29
C PRO A 684 -9.06 -1.00 -7.74
N PRO A 685 -8.87 -1.60 -8.94
CA PRO A 685 -7.55 -1.91 -9.48
C PRO A 685 -6.62 -0.68 -9.56
N ALA A 686 -7.15 0.49 -9.87
CA ALA A 686 -6.41 1.74 -9.94
C ALA A 686 -5.67 2.08 -8.63
N ASP A 687 -6.25 1.76 -7.47
CA ASP A 687 -5.63 2.01 -6.17
C ASP A 687 -4.38 1.16 -5.95
N LEU A 688 -4.35 -0.07 -6.49
CA LEU A 688 -3.15 -0.92 -6.48
C LEU A 688 -2.01 -0.35 -7.34
N CYS A 689 -2.35 0.38 -8.40
CA CYS A 689 -1.37 1.02 -9.29
C CYS A 689 -0.73 2.27 -8.66
N ASN A 690 -1.42 2.92 -7.75
CA ASN A 690 -1.05 4.22 -7.20
C ASN A 690 -0.45 4.15 -5.78
N LEU A 691 -0.23 2.93 -5.24
CA LEU A 691 0.33 2.77 -3.91
C LEU A 691 1.72 3.42 -3.79
N PRO A 692 1.98 4.20 -2.74
CA PRO A 692 3.32 4.69 -2.42
C PRO A 692 4.28 3.55 -2.09
N ASN A 693 5.58 3.81 -2.21
CA ASN A 693 6.59 2.84 -1.78
C ASN A 693 6.39 2.46 -0.31
N PHE A 694 6.65 1.21 0.01
CA PHE A 694 6.48 0.61 1.35
C PHE A 694 5.04 0.56 1.85
N THR A 695 4.06 0.79 0.99
CA THR A 695 2.63 0.67 1.29
C THR A 695 2.06 -0.51 0.53
N ALA A 696 1.24 -1.32 1.19
CA ALA A 696 0.63 -2.50 0.62
C ALA A 696 -0.85 -2.63 1.02
N TYR A 697 -1.67 -3.17 0.13
CA TYR A 697 -2.94 -3.75 0.53
C TYR A 697 -2.72 -5.19 0.98
N THR A 698 -3.31 -5.53 2.10
CA THR A 698 -3.07 -6.80 2.78
C THR A 698 -4.39 -7.47 3.12
N ARG A 699 -4.47 -8.78 2.86
CA ARG A 699 -5.51 -9.67 3.33
C ARG A 699 -4.87 -10.70 4.25
N LEU A 700 -5.30 -10.75 5.49
CA LEU A 700 -4.84 -11.73 6.49
C LEU A 700 -5.83 -12.86 6.66
N LEU A 701 -5.34 -13.96 7.19
CA LEU A 701 -6.18 -15.00 7.74
C LEU A 701 -6.34 -14.76 9.25
N VAL A 702 -7.55 -14.47 9.70
CA VAL A 702 -7.88 -14.23 11.11
C VAL A 702 -8.86 -15.30 11.57
N ASP A 703 -8.52 -16.03 12.62
CA ASP A 703 -9.35 -17.14 13.13
C ASP A 703 -9.76 -18.15 12.04
N GLY A 704 -8.87 -18.41 11.07
CA GLY A 704 -9.10 -19.31 9.93
C GLY A 704 -9.94 -18.73 8.78
N HIS A 705 -10.37 -17.47 8.86
CA HIS A 705 -11.17 -16.78 7.84
C HIS A 705 -10.38 -15.65 7.17
N PRO A 706 -10.48 -15.49 5.83
CA PRO A 706 -9.90 -14.33 5.16
C PRO A 706 -10.50 -13.02 5.66
N SER A 707 -9.66 -12.07 6.02
CA SER A 707 -10.09 -10.71 6.40
C SER A 707 -10.57 -9.92 5.17
N ARG A 708 -11.17 -8.76 5.40
CA ARG A 708 -11.27 -7.72 4.35
C ARG A 708 -9.86 -7.20 4.05
N PRO A 709 -9.59 -6.69 2.84
CA PRO A 709 -8.34 -6.00 2.57
C PRO A 709 -8.22 -4.74 3.43
N PHE A 710 -7.01 -4.42 3.83
CA PHE A 710 -6.70 -3.20 4.57
C PHE A 710 -5.34 -2.63 4.15
N SER A 711 -5.12 -1.35 4.46
CA SER A 711 -3.89 -0.65 4.11
C SER A 711 -2.82 -0.84 5.20
N LEU A 712 -1.62 -1.18 4.76
CA LEU A 712 -0.47 -1.43 5.63
C LEU A 712 0.75 -0.64 5.13
N ARG A 713 1.48 -0.01 6.04
CA ARG A 713 2.82 0.51 5.79
C ARG A 713 3.86 -0.40 6.41
N THR A 714 4.72 -0.98 5.58
CA THR A 714 5.77 -1.90 6.04
C THR A 714 6.86 -1.16 6.81
N LEU A 715 7.49 -1.85 7.75
CA LEU A 715 8.59 -1.31 8.54
C LEU A 715 9.91 -1.53 7.82
N ALA A 716 10.78 -0.53 7.86
CA ALA A 716 12.18 -0.70 7.50
C ALA A 716 12.93 -1.40 8.65
N PRO A 717 13.93 -2.27 8.35
CA PRO A 717 14.81 -2.79 9.36
C PRO A 717 15.52 -1.65 10.09
N ASN A 718 15.83 -1.87 11.38
CA ASN A 718 16.55 -0.86 12.14
C ASN A 718 17.94 -0.62 11.52
N PRO A 719 18.29 0.59 11.08
CA PRO A 719 19.61 0.87 10.48
C PRO A 719 20.79 0.50 11.36
N SER A 720 20.65 0.61 12.69
CA SER A 720 21.70 0.26 13.65
C SER A 720 21.96 -1.25 13.80
N ALA A 721 21.09 -2.09 13.23
CA ALA A 721 21.25 -3.54 13.27
C ALA A 721 22.20 -4.07 12.18
N PHE A 722 22.53 -3.27 11.17
CA PHE A 722 23.43 -3.65 10.09
C PHE A 722 24.91 -3.54 10.54
N ASP A 723 25.65 -4.64 10.37
CA ASP A 723 27.08 -4.72 10.70
C ASP A 723 27.84 -5.43 9.57
N ASP A 724 28.65 -4.68 8.83
CA ASP A 724 29.43 -5.20 7.70
C ASP A 724 30.48 -6.21 8.14
N ALA A 725 31.11 -6.00 9.30
CA ALA A 725 32.07 -6.95 9.87
C ALA A 725 31.43 -8.28 10.20
N ARG A 726 30.15 -8.25 10.54
CA ARG A 726 29.33 -9.43 10.84
C ARG A 726 29.20 -10.35 9.65
N ALA A 727 28.91 -9.80 8.48
CA ALA A 727 28.75 -10.57 7.24
C ALA A 727 30.00 -11.43 6.96
N GLU A 728 31.19 -10.86 7.10
CA GLU A 728 32.46 -11.56 6.87
C GLU A 728 32.70 -12.68 7.89
N ILE A 729 32.39 -12.42 9.17
CA ILE A 729 32.52 -13.43 10.24
C ILE A 729 31.62 -14.62 9.96
N VAL A 730 30.34 -14.36 9.56
CA VAL A 730 29.36 -15.41 9.26
C VAL A 730 29.79 -16.24 8.05
N ARG A 731 30.22 -15.59 6.96
CA ARG A 731 30.76 -16.29 5.77
C ARG A 731 31.90 -17.21 6.12
N ARG A 732 32.92 -16.67 6.82
CA ARG A 732 34.10 -17.45 7.23
C ARG A 732 33.73 -18.63 8.12
N THR A 733 32.86 -18.43 9.10
CA THR A 733 32.42 -19.51 10.00
C THR A 733 31.69 -20.60 9.23
N SER A 734 30.81 -20.23 8.32
CA SER A 734 30.07 -21.17 7.46
C SER A 734 31.02 -21.95 6.54
N LEU A 735 31.92 -21.27 5.85
CA LEU A 735 32.91 -21.94 4.98
C LEU A 735 33.80 -22.92 5.74
N HIS A 736 34.30 -22.53 6.92
CA HIS A 736 35.10 -23.42 7.74
C HIS A 736 34.40 -24.72 8.15
N ARG A 737 33.08 -24.67 8.34
CA ARG A 737 32.29 -25.81 8.78
C ARG A 737 31.78 -26.70 7.65
N TYR A 738 31.41 -26.11 6.52
CA TYR A 738 30.66 -26.78 5.47
C TYR A 738 31.38 -26.85 4.11
N ALA A 739 32.34 -25.95 3.82
CA ALA A 739 33.13 -26.04 2.60
C ALA A 739 34.25 -27.06 2.76
N LYS A 740 34.37 -27.98 1.81
CA LYS A 740 35.59 -28.82 1.74
C LYS A 740 36.78 -27.99 1.36
N THR A 741 37.84 -28.08 2.14
CA THR A 741 39.17 -27.73 1.69
C THR A 741 39.51 -28.68 0.53
N GLN A 742 39.60 -28.17 -0.70
CA GLN A 742 40.17 -28.94 -1.80
C GLN A 742 41.61 -29.26 -1.37
N GLY A 743 41.79 -30.46 -0.85
CA GLY A 743 43.14 -30.95 -0.55
C GLY A 743 43.95 -30.89 -1.84
N ALA A 744 45.03 -30.16 -1.80
CA ALA A 744 46.04 -30.24 -2.83
C ALA A 744 46.45 -31.72 -2.96
N LYS A 745 45.88 -32.42 -3.93
CA LYS A 745 46.54 -33.63 -4.41
C LYS A 745 47.84 -33.11 -5.03
N SER A 746 48.94 -33.25 -4.28
CA SER A 746 50.25 -33.18 -4.81
C SER A 746 50.30 -34.08 -6.04
N VAL A 747 50.54 -33.51 -7.19
CA VAL A 747 51.02 -34.28 -8.34
C VAL A 747 52.38 -34.82 -7.87
N ALA A 748 52.35 -36.07 -7.40
CA ALA A 748 53.55 -36.83 -7.26
C ALA A 748 54.14 -37.02 -8.68
N THR A 749 55.07 -36.17 -9.06
CA THR A 749 55.97 -36.43 -10.15
C THR A 749 56.72 -37.70 -9.85
N SER A 750 56.25 -38.81 -10.42
CA SER A 750 57.08 -39.99 -10.54
C SER A 750 58.19 -39.70 -11.55
N THR A 751 59.34 -39.40 -11.06
CA THR A 751 60.60 -39.45 -11.82
C THR A 751 60.79 -40.87 -12.31
N PRO A 752 61.06 -41.14 -13.59
CA PRO A 752 61.47 -42.46 -14.03
C PRO A 752 62.87 -42.72 -13.46
N ALA A 753 63.01 -43.83 -12.73
CA ALA A 753 64.30 -44.33 -12.35
C ALA A 753 65.03 -44.86 -13.63
N ASP A 754 66.21 -44.32 -13.87
CA ASP A 754 67.16 -44.88 -14.81
C ASP A 754 67.42 -46.33 -14.44
N GLN A 755 67.33 -47.21 -15.43
CA GLN A 755 67.94 -48.54 -15.41
C GLN A 755 69.10 -48.51 -16.37
N ASP A 756 70.29 -48.73 -15.80
CA ASP A 756 71.42 -49.37 -16.47
C ASP A 756 71.13 -50.82 -16.82
#